data_518864fcc11bfdacc1f1b27f755568de
#
_entry.id   518864fcc11bfdacc1f1b27f755568de
#
_cell.length_a   1.000
_cell.length_b   1.000
_cell.length_c   1.000
_cell.angle_alpha   90.00
_cell.angle_beta   90.00
_cell.angle_gamma   90.00
#
_symmetry.space_group_name_H-M   'P 1'
#
loop_
_entity.id
_entity.type
_entity.pdbx_description
1 polymer ?
#
loop_
_entity_poly.entity_id
_entity_poly.type
_entity_poly.pdbx_seq_one_letter_code
_entity_poly.pdbx_strand_id
1 'polypeptide(L)'
;MDKMLSRLKETERRYRDRRDPRKKATERLRKKDFIGANSNEELRARLSHLDVAPELTESVGTRSFRMPQRPVESSTRALIDNVTLERILASNDLMPISYLALGLQKARSVGRIHVKDTMGRRLGFGTGFLVSPALLLTNNHVLESENNAAGSEVEFDFELDLAGNIRQSVTFGLSPQTFFLTDEDLDFTLVAVTPKPDREPIEWGWIHFVDQDGLLVKGEYVSIIQHPNGEAKQLALRENEVIDLLDNFAHYKTDTAPGSSGSPVFNDQWELVALHHSGVPDRDDDGDILAVDGRKWDKSMGDHRIKWIANEGVSGRKIVDFIKRASNLTAAQKRMRDQLFDGPPPGEQAPSPVVPPPGAPNVPDGNRPAPGVATGPTSQAGGTTWTIPLQVTVQVGAPHLAGLPTPLPAAPDSGTPAPVGPVSATDDTDLQQALAEAEDARTRIYYDADQDESDRSEYYADLDPDRLSRDELFDQLHDLLKSTHTGRPRYRPSREVYPWVDLHPDRKLRSIYSGKAFEPEELIREDFRIEQERTLQLQELMQRETGLTPERMQEEVDLLEAQNPFNCEHVVPQSWFGKSEPMRGDLHHLFACESGCNSFRSNIAYFDFSDFEEAVRTECGKREENRFEPTAGKGTVARATLYFLLRYPGKVNDPEELPADRLSTLLQWHADHPVTEYERHRNQAIFEKQGNRNPLIDFPDWAGEIAFGKGLG
;
A
#
# COMPACT_ATOMS: atom_id res chain seq x y z
N MET A 1 -1.52 9.22 -27.91
CA MET A 1 -1.52 7.74 -27.84
C MET A 1 -0.33 7.09 -28.54
N ASP A 2 -0.02 7.44 -29.81
CA ASP A 2 1.14 6.84 -30.51
C ASP A 2 2.48 7.20 -29.86
N LYS A 3 2.65 8.40 -29.35
CA LYS A 3 3.85 8.83 -28.60
C LYS A 3 4.01 8.10 -27.27
N MET A 4 2.92 7.88 -26.51
CA MET A 4 2.96 7.09 -25.28
C MET A 4 3.44 5.66 -25.54
N LEU A 5 2.92 4.99 -26.56
CA LEU A 5 3.37 3.66 -26.95
C LEU A 5 4.82 3.64 -27.43
N SER A 6 5.30 4.72 -28.09
CA SER A 6 6.71 4.86 -28.46
C SER A 6 7.60 4.93 -27.21
N ARG A 7 7.22 5.72 -26.21
CA ARG A 7 7.96 5.84 -24.94
C ARG A 7 7.98 4.55 -24.16
N LEU A 8 6.83 3.87 -24.04
CA LEU A 8 6.77 2.54 -23.44
C LEU A 8 7.79 1.58 -24.07
N LYS A 9 7.88 1.56 -25.41
CA LYS A 9 8.86 0.72 -26.12
C LYS A 9 10.31 1.10 -25.80
N GLU A 10 10.61 2.37 -25.63
CA GLU A 10 11.96 2.85 -25.29
C GLU A 10 12.31 2.50 -23.84
N THR A 11 11.40 2.73 -22.89
CA THR A 11 11.53 2.33 -21.49
C THR A 11 11.74 0.82 -21.39
N GLU A 12 10.91 0.02 -22.05
CA GLU A 12 11.07 -1.44 -22.10
C GLU A 12 12.41 -1.87 -22.70
N ARG A 13 12.87 -1.20 -23.76
CA ARG A 13 14.17 -1.49 -24.34
C ARG A 13 15.29 -1.25 -23.33
N ARG A 14 15.30 -0.09 -22.69
CA ARG A 14 16.29 0.23 -21.62
C ARG A 14 16.22 -0.79 -20.50
N TYR A 15 15.03 -1.13 -20.04
CA TYR A 15 14.81 -2.13 -19.00
C TYR A 15 15.33 -3.51 -19.39
N ARG A 16 15.09 -3.96 -20.60
CA ARG A 16 15.56 -5.24 -21.16
C ARG A 16 17.08 -5.27 -21.34
N ASP A 17 17.64 -4.21 -21.90
CA ASP A 17 19.09 -4.10 -22.15
C ASP A 17 19.89 -4.17 -20.84
N ARG A 18 19.26 -3.80 -19.72
CA ARG A 18 19.83 -3.84 -18.37
C ARG A 18 19.49 -5.10 -17.56
N ARG A 19 18.90 -6.12 -18.20
CA ARG A 19 18.44 -7.33 -17.50
C ARG A 19 19.50 -7.99 -16.64
N ASP A 20 20.69 -8.24 -17.17
CA ASP A 20 21.74 -8.96 -16.46
C ASP A 20 22.36 -8.16 -15.32
N PRO A 21 22.75 -6.87 -15.48
CA PRO A 21 23.17 -6.04 -14.36
C PRO A 21 22.13 -5.94 -13.26
N ARG A 22 20.87 -5.70 -13.62
CA ARG A 22 19.76 -5.58 -12.69
C ARG A 22 19.49 -6.89 -11.93
N LYS A 23 19.50 -8.04 -12.63
CA LYS A 23 19.37 -9.36 -11.98
C LYS A 23 20.46 -9.57 -10.94
N LYS A 24 21.72 -9.27 -11.27
CA LYS A 24 22.84 -9.37 -10.31
C LYS A 24 22.69 -8.44 -9.12
N ALA A 25 22.27 -7.20 -9.34
CA ALA A 25 21.99 -6.26 -8.25
C ALA A 25 20.86 -6.75 -7.36
N THR A 26 19.72 -7.16 -7.93
CA THR A 26 18.56 -7.70 -7.19
C THR A 26 18.92 -8.96 -6.37
N GLU A 27 19.71 -9.89 -6.93
CA GLU A 27 20.18 -11.07 -6.21
C GLU A 27 21.05 -10.70 -4.99
N ARG A 28 21.87 -9.66 -5.10
CA ARG A 28 22.68 -9.14 -3.99
C ARG A 28 21.82 -8.45 -2.93
N LEU A 29 20.88 -7.59 -3.36
CA LEU A 29 19.95 -6.92 -2.46
C LEU A 29 19.11 -7.92 -1.66
N ARG A 30 18.61 -9.00 -2.29
CA ARG A 30 17.91 -10.11 -1.59
C ARG A 30 18.78 -10.77 -0.52
N LYS A 31 20.11 -10.81 -0.73
CA LYS A 31 21.08 -11.32 0.25
C LYS A 31 21.52 -10.25 1.25
N LYS A 32 20.88 -9.07 1.24
CA LYS A 32 21.27 -7.90 2.03
C LYS A 32 22.69 -7.38 1.76
N ASP A 33 23.26 -7.72 0.60
CA ASP A 33 24.57 -7.23 0.14
C ASP A 33 24.40 -5.89 -0.61
N PHE A 34 24.05 -4.83 0.11
CA PHE A 34 23.86 -3.48 -0.44
C PHE A 34 25.15 -2.92 -1.06
N ILE A 35 26.29 -3.19 -0.42
CA ILE A 35 27.60 -2.75 -0.91
C ILE A 35 27.90 -3.42 -2.25
N GLY A 36 27.69 -4.72 -2.37
CA GLY A 36 27.94 -5.43 -3.61
C GLY A 36 26.94 -5.13 -4.73
N ALA A 37 25.75 -4.65 -4.42
CA ALA A 37 24.73 -4.28 -5.41
C ALA A 37 25.07 -2.99 -6.17
N ASN A 38 25.92 -2.14 -5.61
CA ASN A 38 26.31 -0.83 -6.13
C ASN A 38 27.78 -0.80 -6.55
N SER A 39 28.15 0.14 -7.42
CA SER A 39 29.55 0.40 -7.71
C SER A 39 30.22 1.19 -6.57
N ASN A 40 31.56 1.08 -6.46
CA ASN A 40 32.30 1.83 -5.46
C ASN A 40 32.18 3.35 -5.65
N GLU A 41 31.98 3.81 -6.89
CA GLU A 41 31.78 5.21 -7.22
C GLU A 41 30.44 5.72 -6.74
N GLU A 42 29.35 4.98 -7.02
CA GLU A 42 28.00 5.27 -6.52
C GLU A 42 27.99 5.35 -4.98
N LEU A 43 28.59 4.37 -4.30
CA LEU A 43 28.64 4.32 -2.84
C LEU A 43 29.45 5.50 -2.25
N ARG A 44 30.60 5.84 -2.83
CA ARG A 44 31.37 6.98 -2.37
C ARG A 44 30.65 8.30 -2.55
N ALA A 45 30.02 8.51 -3.69
CA ALA A 45 29.20 9.70 -3.94
C ALA A 45 28.05 9.80 -2.92
N ARG A 46 27.36 8.67 -2.64
CA ARG A 46 26.26 8.64 -1.66
C ARG A 46 26.73 8.92 -0.23
N LEU A 47 27.80 8.29 0.21
CA LEU A 47 28.36 8.51 1.55
C LEU A 47 28.87 9.93 1.72
N SER A 48 29.51 10.50 0.68
CA SER A 48 29.92 11.90 0.69
C SER A 48 28.73 12.85 0.79
N HIS A 49 27.64 12.56 0.08
CA HIS A 49 26.40 13.34 0.15
C HIS A 49 25.77 13.29 1.54
N LEU A 50 25.83 12.15 2.21
CA LEU A 50 25.32 11.96 3.58
C LEU A 50 26.28 12.50 4.65
N ASP A 51 27.33 13.21 4.29
CA ASP A 51 28.37 13.76 5.19
C ASP A 51 29.00 12.69 6.12
N VAL A 52 29.14 11.47 5.59
CA VAL A 52 29.82 10.37 6.31
C VAL A 52 31.32 10.60 6.35
N ALA A 53 31.94 10.30 7.50
CA ALA A 53 33.35 10.52 7.76
C ALA A 53 34.24 10.02 6.59
N PRO A 54 35.21 10.83 6.12
CA PRO A 54 36.04 10.51 4.96
C PRO A 54 36.76 9.16 5.04
N GLU A 55 37.15 8.72 6.26
CA GLU A 55 37.79 7.44 6.48
C GLU A 55 36.93 6.24 6.12
N LEU A 56 35.63 6.34 6.36
CA LEU A 56 34.63 5.33 5.98
C LEU A 56 34.38 5.37 4.47
N THR A 57 34.27 6.55 3.90
CA THR A 57 34.06 6.76 2.46
C THR A 57 35.24 6.24 1.63
N GLU A 58 36.50 6.47 2.08
CA GLU A 58 37.72 5.97 1.43
C GLU A 58 37.86 4.45 1.58
N SER A 59 37.31 3.83 2.61
CA SER A 59 37.39 2.37 2.82
C SER A 59 36.59 1.58 1.76
N VAL A 60 35.64 2.21 1.08
CA VAL A 60 34.87 1.60 0.00
C VAL A 60 35.80 1.30 -1.20
N GLY A 61 35.93 -0.01 -1.50
CA GLY A 61 36.66 -0.50 -2.67
C GLY A 61 38.18 -0.71 -2.49
N THR A 62 38.73 -0.45 -1.31
CA THR A 62 40.15 -0.70 -1.06
C THR A 62 40.50 -2.12 -0.64
N ARG A 63 39.48 -3.00 -0.47
CA ARG A 63 39.66 -4.38 0.01
C ARG A 63 39.08 -5.42 -0.92
N SER A 64 39.95 -6.16 -1.57
CA SER A 64 39.65 -7.46 -2.20
C SER A 64 39.31 -8.46 -1.10
N PHE A 65 38.06 -8.98 -1.06
CA PHE A 65 37.68 -10.04 -0.14
C PHE A 65 38.42 -11.34 -0.51
N ARG A 66 39.56 -11.59 0.16
CA ARG A 66 40.04 -12.96 0.40
C ARG A 66 39.84 -13.21 1.89
N MET A 67 39.02 -14.16 2.24
CA MET A 67 38.87 -14.63 3.62
C MET A 67 40.25 -14.98 4.16
N PRO A 68 40.75 -14.32 5.23
CA PRO A 68 42.01 -14.71 5.84
C PRO A 68 41.78 -15.95 6.72
N GLN A 69 42.62 -16.96 6.54
CA GLN A 69 42.63 -18.18 7.35
C GLN A 69 43.17 -17.99 8.79
N ARG A 70 43.35 -16.76 9.27
CA ARG A 70 43.75 -16.46 10.68
C ARG A 70 43.20 -15.10 11.11
N PRO A 71 42.72 -14.95 12.37
CA PRO A 71 42.21 -13.67 12.89
C PRO A 71 43.38 -12.71 13.21
N VAL A 72 43.35 -11.55 12.57
CA VAL A 72 44.26 -10.42 12.89
C VAL A 72 43.35 -9.23 13.20
N GLU A 73 43.72 -8.37 14.14
CA GLU A 73 42.96 -7.18 14.59
C GLU A 73 42.44 -6.28 13.46
N SER A 74 43.09 -6.28 12.30
CA SER A 74 42.62 -5.58 11.09
C SER A 74 41.34 -6.14 10.46
N SER A 75 41.01 -7.40 10.73
CA SER A 75 39.78 -8.04 10.19
C SER A 75 38.55 -7.64 10.95
N THR A 76 38.67 -7.39 12.25
CA THR A 76 37.54 -6.94 13.09
C THR A 76 37.13 -5.51 12.73
N ARG A 77 38.07 -4.63 12.46
CA ARG A 77 37.80 -3.25 12.02
C ARG A 77 37.12 -3.22 10.65
N ALA A 78 37.55 -4.04 9.70
CA ALA A 78 36.90 -4.16 8.39
C ALA A 78 35.47 -4.71 8.45
N LEU A 79 35.19 -5.62 9.41
CA LEU A 79 33.84 -6.13 9.63
C LEU A 79 32.94 -5.04 10.26
N ILE A 80 33.47 -4.28 11.21
CA ILE A 80 32.76 -3.15 11.84
C ILE A 80 32.48 -2.05 10.81
N ASP A 81 33.44 -1.73 9.95
CA ASP A 81 33.28 -0.72 8.89
C ASP A 81 32.17 -1.13 7.89
N ASN A 82 32.13 -2.41 7.47
CA ASN A 82 31.08 -2.90 6.57
C ASN A 82 29.69 -2.94 7.22
N VAL A 83 29.58 -3.40 8.47
CA VAL A 83 28.32 -3.39 9.22
C VAL A 83 27.82 -1.96 9.45
N THR A 84 28.74 -1.01 9.64
CA THR A 84 28.39 0.41 9.80
C THR A 84 27.90 1.00 8.45
N LEU A 85 28.59 0.70 7.35
CA LEU A 85 28.19 1.13 6.01
C LEU A 85 26.85 0.52 5.59
N GLU A 86 26.64 -0.77 5.86
CA GLU A 86 25.33 -1.41 5.61
C GLU A 86 24.21 -0.78 6.44
N ARG A 87 24.48 -0.39 7.69
CA ARG A 87 23.49 0.32 8.52
C ARG A 87 23.17 1.74 8.03
N ILE A 88 24.12 2.42 7.43
CA ILE A 88 23.93 3.77 6.86
C ILE A 88 23.18 3.70 5.53
N LEU A 89 23.42 2.67 4.72
CA LEU A 89 22.89 2.51 3.37
C LEU A 89 21.67 1.59 3.33
N ALA A 90 21.51 0.68 4.31
CA ALA A 90 20.36 -0.21 4.37
C ALA A 90 19.11 0.55 4.81
N SER A 91 17.98 0.25 4.20
CA SER A 91 16.68 0.77 4.58
C SER A 91 16.42 0.55 6.08
N ASN A 92 16.41 1.64 6.83
CA ASN A 92 15.96 1.65 8.20
C ASN A 92 14.52 2.15 8.21
N ASP A 93 13.56 1.30 8.58
CA ASP A 93 12.14 1.68 8.68
C ASP A 93 11.89 2.73 9.77
N LEU A 94 12.90 3.02 10.60
CA LEU A 94 12.80 4.04 11.65
C LEU A 94 13.21 5.40 11.10
N MET A 95 12.23 6.17 10.65
CA MET A 95 12.40 7.55 10.21
C MET A 95 12.08 8.54 11.34
N PRO A 96 12.82 9.65 11.47
CA PRO A 96 12.44 10.72 12.39
C PRO A 96 11.05 11.23 12.08
N ILE A 97 10.26 11.60 13.10
CA ILE A 97 8.89 12.13 12.89
C ILE A 97 8.87 13.39 12.01
N SER A 98 9.97 14.15 11.94
CA SER A 98 10.14 15.27 11.01
C SER A 98 10.03 14.87 9.54
N TYR A 99 10.26 13.61 9.18
CA TYR A 99 10.05 13.08 7.84
C TYR A 99 8.63 13.35 7.32
N LEU A 100 7.61 13.13 8.16
CA LEU A 100 6.22 13.40 7.81
C LEU A 100 5.96 14.89 7.59
N ALA A 101 6.53 15.76 8.43
CA ALA A 101 6.38 17.21 8.29
C ALA A 101 7.03 17.71 6.99
N LEU A 102 8.22 17.22 6.64
CA LEU A 102 8.90 17.54 5.39
C LEU A 102 8.10 17.05 4.18
N GLY A 103 7.56 15.84 4.22
CA GLY A 103 6.72 15.29 3.17
C GLY A 103 5.46 16.13 2.92
N LEU A 104 4.77 16.56 3.98
CA LEU A 104 3.62 17.46 3.87
C LEU A 104 4.02 18.83 3.28
N GLN A 105 5.20 19.35 3.63
CA GLN A 105 5.71 20.59 3.05
C GLN A 105 5.96 20.44 1.54
N LYS A 106 6.62 19.36 1.11
CA LYS A 106 6.85 19.06 -0.32
C LYS A 106 5.53 18.84 -1.07
N ALA A 107 4.56 18.17 -0.45
CA ALA A 107 3.26 17.90 -1.05
C ALA A 107 2.50 19.16 -1.47
N ARG A 108 2.67 20.28 -0.76
CA ARG A 108 2.03 21.54 -1.11
C ARG A 108 2.40 22.02 -2.52
N SER A 109 3.67 21.86 -2.92
CA SER A 109 4.19 22.29 -4.21
C SER A 109 3.76 21.41 -5.38
N VAL A 110 3.11 20.25 -5.12
CA VAL A 110 2.66 19.31 -6.15
C VAL A 110 1.21 19.58 -6.50
N GLY A 111 0.91 19.68 -7.80
CA GLY A 111 -0.43 19.97 -8.31
C GLY A 111 -0.84 19.04 -9.44
N ARG A 112 -2.16 18.88 -9.61
CA ARG A 112 -2.78 18.16 -10.72
C ARG A 112 -2.81 19.06 -11.96
N ILE A 113 -2.29 18.57 -13.08
CA ILE A 113 -2.34 19.29 -14.37
C ILE A 113 -3.59 18.84 -15.13
N HIS A 114 -4.43 19.82 -15.49
CA HIS A 114 -5.53 19.63 -16.43
C HIS A 114 -5.02 19.87 -17.84
N VAL A 115 -4.69 18.80 -18.56
CA VAL A 115 -4.21 18.89 -19.94
C VAL A 115 -5.38 19.23 -20.86
N LYS A 116 -5.29 20.35 -21.58
CA LYS A 116 -6.36 20.83 -22.47
C LYS A 116 -5.82 21.09 -23.87
N ASP A 117 -6.69 20.98 -24.87
CA ASP A 117 -6.39 21.43 -26.22
C ASP A 117 -6.58 22.96 -26.37
N THR A 118 -6.24 23.47 -27.57
CA THR A 118 -6.38 24.89 -27.89
C THR A 118 -7.82 25.40 -27.88
N MET A 119 -8.82 24.50 -27.83
CA MET A 119 -10.25 24.85 -27.71
C MET A 119 -10.73 24.72 -26.25
N GLY A 120 -9.83 24.48 -25.29
CA GLY A 120 -10.15 24.33 -23.86
C GLY A 120 -10.78 22.98 -23.49
N ARG A 121 -10.86 21.99 -24.42
CA ARG A 121 -11.37 20.67 -24.12
C ARG A 121 -10.31 19.87 -23.37
N ARG A 122 -10.69 19.22 -22.28
CA ARG A 122 -9.80 18.39 -21.48
C ARG A 122 -9.39 17.11 -22.25
N LEU A 123 -8.10 16.90 -22.36
CA LEU A 123 -7.49 15.72 -23.00
C LEU A 123 -7.09 14.65 -21.98
N GLY A 124 -6.82 15.06 -20.71
CA GLY A 124 -6.37 14.14 -19.66
C GLY A 124 -5.88 14.91 -18.44
N PHE A 125 -5.20 14.17 -17.59
CA PHE A 125 -4.54 14.66 -16.39
C PHE A 125 -3.07 14.30 -16.39
N GLY A 126 -2.27 15.07 -15.65
CA GLY A 126 -0.89 14.79 -15.28
C GLY A 126 -0.61 15.33 -13.89
N THR A 127 0.58 15.12 -13.43
CA THR A 127 1.12 15.73 -12.21
C THR A 127 2.22 16.71 -12.60
N GLY A 128 2.38 17.78 -11.84
CA GLY A 128 3.49 18.71 -11.94
C GLY A 128 3.77 19.34 -10.60
N PHE A 129 4.91 19.96 -10.46
CA PHE A 129 5.30 20.58 -9.19
C PHE A 129 6.13 21.84 -9.42
N LEU A 130 6.00 22.78 -8.49
CA LEU A 130 6.79 24.00 -8.50
C LEU A 130 8.26 23.68 -8.16
N VAL A 131 9.19 24.21 -8.95
CA VAL A 131 10.64 24.10 -8.74
C VAL A 131 11.29 25.45 -8.49
N SER A 132 10.53 26.54 -8.59
CA SER A 132 10.88 27.90 -8.20
C SER A 132 9.58 28.66 -7.86
N PRO A 133 9.64 29.91 -7.41
CA PRO A 133 8.45 30.70 -7.12
C PRO A 133 7.42 30.80 -8.26
N ALA A 134 7.83 30.58 -9.51
CA ALA A 134 6.98 30.78 -10.68
C ALA A 134 7.09 29.70 -11.77
N LEU A 135 7.96 28.70 -11.61
CA LEU A 135 8.17 27.66 -12.61
C LEU A 135 7.68 26.28 -12.13
N LEU A 136 6.90 25.63 -12.98
CA LEU A 136 6.37 24.28 -12.81
C LEU A 136 7.16 23.29 -13.68
N LEU A 137 7.53 22.15 -13.11
CA LEU A 137 8.14 21.03 -13.82
C LEU A 137 7.12 19.91 -13.97
N THR A 138 7.07 19.31 -15.17
CA THR A 138 6.29 18.12 -15.51
C THR A 138 6.96 17.38 -16.68
N ASN A 139 6.33 16.32 -17.20
CA ASN A 139 6.85 15.65 -18.39
C ASN A 139 6.55 16.39 -19.71
N ASN A 140 7.39 16.18 -20.71
CA ASN A 140 7.14 16.65 -22.08
C ASN A 140 5.83 16.05 -22.64
N HIS A 141 5.57 14.75 -22.44
CA HIS A 141 4.35 14.11 -22.95
C HIS A 141 3.06 14.60 -22.26
N VAL A 142 3.15 15.27 -21.10
CA VAL A 142 2.04 15.94 -20.43
C VAL A 142 1.79 17.32 -21.06
N LEU A 143 2.86 18.08 -21.29
CA LEU A 143 2.80 19.41 -21.90
C LEU A 143 3.81 19.49 -23.06
N GLU A 144 3.44 18.95 -24.22
CA GLU A 144 4.34 18.74 -25.36
C GLU A 144 4.81 20.02 -26.06
N SER A 145 4.01 21.09 -25.97
CA SER A 145 4.23 22.33 -26.74
C SER A 145 3.69 23.54 -26.00
N GLU A 146 4.18 24.73 -26.41
CA GLU A 146 3.64 26.01 -25.93
C GLU A 146 2.13 26.13 -26.10
N ASN A 147 1.59 25.65 -27.24
CA ASN A 147 0.15 25.70 -27.50
C ASN A 147 -0.65 24.82 -26.55
N ASN A 148 -0.14 23.64 -26.24
CA ASN A 148 -0.77 22.72 -25.31
C ASN A 148 -0.67 23.27 -23.86
N ALA A 149 0.48 23.80 -23.49
CA ALA A 149 0.67 24.44 -22.20
C ALA A 149 -0.22 25.68 -22.00
N ALA A 150 -0.37 26.53 -23.01
CA ALA A 150 -1.19 27.75 -22.92
C ALA A 150 -2.68 27.46 -22.65
N GLY A 151 -3.20 26.30 -23.07
CA GLY A 151 -4.59 25.91 -22.80
C GLY A 151 -4.76 25.17 -21.47
N SER A 152 -3.67 24.72 -20.87
CA SER A 152 -3.67 23.86 -19.69
C SER A 152 -3.58 24.64 -18.37
N GLU A 153 -3.92 23.99 -17.28
CA GLU A 153 -3.96 24.58 -15.94
C GLU A 153 -3.34 23.63 -14.92
N VAL A 154 -2.81 24.18 -13.82
CA VAL A 154 -2.37 23.39 -12.65
C VAL A 154 -3.25 23.71 -11.46
N GLU A 155 -3.67 22.70 -10.73
CA GLU A 155 -4.53 22.76 -9.56
C GLU A 155 -3.78 22.26 -8.32
N PHE A 156 -3.57 23.13 -7.34
CA PHE A 156 -2.98 22.81 -6.04
C PHE A 156 -4.05 22.56 -4.98
N ASP A 157 -3.67 21.90 -3.88
CA ASP A 157 -4.53 21.52 -2.76
C ASP A 157 -5.69 20.59 -3.14
N PHE A 158 -5.67 19.96 -4.32
CA PHE A 158 -6.61 18.90 -4.66
C PHE A 158 -6.20 17.62 -3.93
N GLU A 159 -6.59 17.54 -2.68
CA GLU A 159 -6.23 16.48 -1.73
C GLU A 159 -7.32 16.30 -0.68
N LEU A 160 -7.31 15.18 0.04
CA LEU A 160 -8.22 14.97 1.16
C LEU A 160 -7.73 15.67 2.42
N ASP A 161 -8.65 16.20 3.20
CA ASP A 161 -8.38 16.68 4.55
C ASP A 161 -8.39 15.51 5.56
N LEU A 162 -8.14 15.78 6.84
CA LEU A 162 -8.14 14.75 7.88
C LEU A 162 -9.51 14.10 8.12
N ALA A 163 -10.58 14.71 7.64
CA ALA A 163 -11.94 14.16 7.69
C ALA A 163 -12.31 13.38 6.40
N GLY A 164 -11.38 13.28 5.43
CA GLY A 164 -11.61 12.59 4.16
C GLY A 164 -12.36 13.43 3.11
N ASN A 165 -12.56 14.74 3.34
CA ASN A 165 -13.20 15.60 2.35
C ASN A 165 -12.16 16.20 1.41
N ILE A 166 -12.55 16.42 0.15
CA ILE A 166 -11.72 17.19 -0.80
C ILE A 166 -11.53 18.61 -0.28
N ARG A 167 -10.28 19.04 -0.14
CA ARG A 167 -9.95 20.42 0.24
C ARG A 167 -10.31 21.39 -0.89
N GLN A 168 -10.54 22.64 -0.52
CA GLN A 168 -10.72 23.70 -1.49
C GLN A 168 -9.42 23.90 -2.26
N SER A 169 -9.43 23.53 -3.54
CA SER A 169 -8.29 23.62 -4.43
C SER A 169 -8.17 25.01 -5.08
N VAL A 170 -6.97 25.33 -5.56
CA VAL A 170 -6.68 26.57 -6.29
C VAL A 170 -6.03 26.22 -7.62
N THR A 171 -6.66 26.68 -8.72
CA THR A 171 -6.21 26.41 -10.09
C THR A 171 -5.52 27.65 -10.67
N PHE A 172 -4.36 27.48 -11.31
CA PHE A 172 -3.61 28.51 -12.02
C PHE A 172 -3.49 28.16 -13.49
N GLY A 173 -3.53 29.18 -14.37
CA GLY A 173 -3.16 29.03 -15.77
C GLY A 173 -1.64 28.89 -15.95
N LEU A 174 -1.23 28.37 -17.10
CA LEU A 174 0.18 28.30 -17.50
C LEU A 174 0.50 29.42 -18.52
N SER A 175 1.74 29.92 -18.47
CA SER A 175 2.22 31.01 -19.36
C SER A 175 3.47 30.60 -20.12
N PRO A 176 3.36 29.78 -21.17
CA PRO A 176 4.53 29.36 -21.95
C PRO A 176 5.23 30.54 -22.63
N GLN A 177 4.53 31.65 -22.91
CA GLN A 177 5.13 32.86 -23.45
C GLN A 177 6.10 33.53 -22.49
N THR A 178 5.88 33.37 -21.19
CA THR A 178 6.78 33.88 -20.14
C THR A 178 7.99 33.00 -20.01
N PHE A 179 7.78 31.69 -19.89
CA PHE A 179 8.85 30.69 -19.84
C PHE A 179 8.34 29.34 -20.32
N PHE A 180 9.06 28.74 -21.27
CA PHE A 180 8.82 27.37 -21.73
C PHE A 180 10.17 26.76 -22.16
N LEU A 181 10.55 25.66 -21.55
CA LEU A 181 11.74 24.88 -21.88
C LEU A 181 11.38 23.40 -21.80
N THR A 182 11.57 22.68 -22.88
CA THR A 182 11.19 21.28 -22.95
C THR A 182 12.26 20.46 -23.68
N ASP A 183 12.32 19.17 -23.35
CA ASP A 183 13.19 18.21 -24.02
C ASP A 183 12.42 16.88 -24.14
N GLU A 184 12.40 16.33 -25.35
CA GLU A 184 11.69 15.10 -25.64
C GLU A 184 12.45 13.85 -25.21
N ASP A 185 13.80 13.86 -25.28
CA ASP A 185 14.65 12.71 -24.90
C ASP A 185 14.68 12.51 -23.38
N LEU A 186 14.77 13.60 -22.62
CA LEU A 186 14.67 13.61 -21.17
C LEU A 186 13.21 13.71 -20.66
N ASP A 187 12.25 13.77 -21.57
CA ASP A 187 10.82 13.82 -21.27
C ASP A 187 10.44 14.80 -20.14
N PHE A 188 10.91 16.04 -20.21
CA PHE A 188 10.51 17.06 -19.24
C PHE A 188 10.04 18.35 -19.93
N THR A 189 9.17 19.08 -19.24
CA THR A 189 8.76 20.44 -19.59
C THR A 189 8.78 21.32 -18.34
N LEU A 190 9.45 22.46 -18.46
CA LEU A 190 9.47 23.53 -17.48
C LEU A 190 8.72 24.73 -18.03
N VAL A 191 7.67 25.16 -17.32
CA VAL A 191 6.75 26.21 -17.79
C VAL A 191 6.41 27.19 -16.68
N ALA A 192 6.21 28.49 -17.01
CA ALA A 192 5.78 29.50 -16.05
C ALA A 192 4.31 29.32 -15.69
N VAL A 193 4.01 29.53 -14.39
CA VAL A 193 2.65 29.58 -13.84
C VAL A 193 2.18 31.03 -13.80
N THR A 194 0.95 31.29 -14.25
CA THR A 194 0.37 32.60 -14.27
C THR A 194 -0.17 32.97 -12.89
N PRO A 195 0.35 34.01 -12.21
CA PRO A 195 -0.19 34.43 -10.93
C PRO A 195 -1.64 34.94 -11.08
N LYS A 196 -2.44 34.85 -10.03
CA LYS A 196 -3.77 35.46 -9.92
C LYS A 196 -3.69 36.81 -9.24
N PRO A 197 -4.70 37.67 -9.36
CA PRO A 197 -4.70 38.99 -8.72
C PRO A 197 -4.56 38.95 -7.19
N ASP A 198 -5.02 37.89 -6.56
CA ASP A 198 -5.09 37.68 -5.11
C ASP A 198 -4.25 36.52 -4.58
N ARG A 199 -3.58 35.79 -5.48
CA ARG A 199 -2.82 34.57 -5.13
C ARG A 199 -1.60 34.39 -6.02
N GLU A 200 -0.47 34.04 -5.42
CA GLU A 200 0.75 33.77 -6.14
C GLU A 200 1.20 32.30 -5.96
N PRO A 201 1.78 31.65 -6.99
CA PRO A 201 2.24 30.26 -6.90
C PRO A 201 3.23 30.04 -5.76
N ILE A 202 4.04 31.02 -5.41
CA ILE A 202 5.01 30.97 -4.30
C ILE A 202 4.38 30.60 -2.95
N GLU A 203 3.08 30.81 -2.75
CA GLU A 203 2.37 30.46 -1.52
C GLU A 203 2.37 28.95 -1.23
N TRP A 204 2.57 28.12 -2.27
CA TRP A 204 2.67 26.67 -2.15
C TRP A 204 4.12 26.18 -1.94
N GLY A 205 5.11 27.10 -1.90
CA GLY A 205 6.52 26.74 -1.86
C GLY A 205 6.99 26.10 -3.16
N TRP A 206 8.18 25.56 -3.18
CA TRP A 206 8.73 24.85 -4.34
C TRP A 206 9.71 23.75 -3.89
N ILE A 207 9.94 22.78 -4.75
CA ILE A 207 10.91 21.72 -4.59
C ILE A 207 12.20 22.18 -5.28
N HIS A 208 13.22 22.53 -4.51
CA HIS A 208 14.49 22.96 -5.08
C HIS A 208 15.31 21.78 -5.61
N PHE A 209 16.11 22.04 -6.62
CA PHE A 209 17.06 21.07 -7.14
C PHE A 209 18.30 20.97 -6.25
N VAL A 210 18.72 19.73 -5.95
CA VAL A 210 20.01 19.47 -5.31
C VAL A 210 21.03 19.18 -6.42
N ASP A 211 21.99 20.07 -6.59
CA ASP A 211 23.02 20.01 -7.64
C ASP A 211 24.25 19.26 -7.14
N GLN A 212 24.05 18.01 -6.72
CA GLN A 212 25.11 17.12 -6.19
C GLN A 212 24.93 15.71 -6.76
N ASP A 213 26.03 14.95 -6.78
CA ASP A 213 26.00 13.54 -7.10
C ASP A 213 25.71 12.70 -5.85
N GLY A 214 25.32 11.44 -6.02
CA GLY A 214 25.09 10.52 -4.90
C GLY A 214 23.77 10.71 -4.17
N LEU A 215 22.75 11.23 -4.85
CA LEU A 215 21.41 11.39 -4.26
C LEU A 215 20.68 10.06 -4.05
N LEU A 216 21.09 8.99 -4.75
CA LEU A 216 20.38 7.71 -4.80
C LEU A 216 21.36 6.57 -5.11
N VAL A 217 21.14 5.40 -4.48
CA VAL A 217 21.81 4.12 -4.80
C VAL A 217 20.79 2.98 -4.90
N LYS A 218 21.17 1.87 -5.53
CA LYS A 218 20.31 0.69 -5.64
C LYS A 218 20.05 0.06 -4.27
N GLY A 219 18.80 -0.30 -3.99
CA GLY A 219 18.35 -0.83 -2.71
C GLY A 219 17.80 0.21 -1.75
N GLU A 220 17.96 1.51 -2.01
CA GLU A 220 17.23 2.56 -1.29
C GLU A 220 15.77 2.63 -1.74
N TYR A 221 14.93 3.21 -0.90
CA TYR A 221 13.53 3.44 -1.22
C TYR A 221 13.30 4.89 -1.66
N VAL A 222 12.29 5.08 -2.49
CA VAL A 222 11.88 6.41 -2.93
C VAL A 222 10.44 6.68 -2.56
N SER A 223 10.09 7.96 -2.42
CA SER A 223 8.71 8.42 -2.16
C SER A 223 8.22 9.23 -3.34
N ILE A 224 6.95 9.06 -3.73
CA ILE A 224 6.36 9.74 -4.89
C ILE A 224 5.07 10.42 -4.48
N ILE A 225 4.96 11.72 -4.72
CA ILE A 225 3.73 12.49 -4.52
C ILE A 225 3.09 12.70 -5.89
N GLN A 226 1.84 12.22 -6.06
CA GLN A 226 1.24 12.04 -7.37
C GLN A 226 -0.27 12.30 -7.38
N HIS A 227 -0.84 12.43 -8.60
CA HIS A 227 -2.28 12.46 -8.85
C HIS A 227 -2.67 11.29 -9.78
N PRO A 228 -2.66 10.04 -9.27
CA PRO A 228 -2.99 8.86 -10.07
C PRO A 228 -4.42 8.99 -10.61
N ASN A 229 -4.66 8.65 -11.87
CA ASN A 229 -5.93 8.82 -12.58
C ASN A 229 -6.50 10.26 -12.57
N GLY A 230 -5.71 11.25 -12.18
CA GLY A 230 -6.17 12.61 -11.93
C GLY A 230 -7.00 12.74 -10.64
N GLU A 231 -6.90 11.82 -9.73
CA GLU A 231 -7.57 11.81 -8.43
C GLU A 231 -6.91 12.77 -7.43
N ALA A 232 -7.48 12.83 -6.21
CA ALA A 232 -6.89 13.55 -5.10
C ALA A 232 -5.44 13.11 -4.87
N LYS A 233 -4.58 14.05 -4.45
CA LYS A 233 -3.16 13.84 -4.23
C LYS A 233 -2.91 12.61 -3.35
N GLN A 234 -1.99 11.75 -3.75
CA GLN A 234 -1.60 10.53 -3.05
C GLN A 234 -0.08 10.47 -2.89
N LEU A 235 0.35 9.74 -1.87
CA LEU A 235 1.75 9.47 -1.58
C LEU A 235 2.04 7.97 -1.71
N ALA A 236 2.90 7.57 -2.64
CA ALA A 236 3.49 6.24 -2.68
C ALA A 236 4.73 6.23 -1.79
N LEU A 237 4.66 5.52 -0.65
CA LEU A 237 5.68 5.50 0.40
C LEU A 237 6.30 4.11 0.63
N ARG A 238 5.64 3.04 0.21
CA ARG A 238 6.03 1.66 0.52
C ARG A 238 6.47 0.91 -0.74
N GLU A 239 7.40 -0.05 -0.57
CA GLU A 239 7.84 -0.98 -1.62
C GLU A 239 8.47 -0.31 -2.86
N ASN A 240 8.88 0.94 -2.75
CA ASN A 240 9.42 1.73 -3.85
C ASN A 240 10.94 1.56 -3.98
N GLU A 241 11.43 0.32 -3.99
CA GLU A 241 12.85 -0.04 -4.04
C GLU A 241 13.49 0.36 -5.37
N VAL A 242 14.63 1.04 -5.33
CA VAL A 242 15.45 1.34 -6.50
C VAL A 242 16.20 0.08 -6.95
N ILE A 243 15.88 -0.39 -8.13
CA ILE A 243 16.39 -1.66 -8.67
C ILE A 243 17.49 -1.50 -9.72
N ASP A 244 17.60 -0.34 -10.38
CA ASP A 244 18.68 -0.03 -11.31
C ASP A 244 18.87 1.48 -11.49
N LEU A 245 20.08 1.90 -11.77
CA LEU A 245 20.44 3.27 -12.09
C LEU A 245 21.14 3.29 -13.45
N LEU A 246 20.64 4.14 -14.35
CA LEU A 246 21.17 4.39 -15.67
C LEU A 246 21.73 5.83 -15.72
N ASP A 247 22.40 6.19 -16.80
CA ASP A 247 22.97 7.54 -16.94
C ASP A 247 21.88 8.64 -16.83
N ASN A 248 20.74 8.46 -17.52
CA ASN A 248 19.66 9.46 -17.54
C ASN A 248 18.43 9.03 -16.74
N PHE A 249 18.33 7.79 -16.26
CA PHE A 249 17.10 7.23 -15.71
C PHE A 249 17.36 6.40 -14.45
N ALA A 250 16.33 6.30 -13.60
CA ALA A 250 16.29 5.38 -12.47
C ALA A 250 15.09 4.43 -12.63
N HIS A 251 15.32 3.13 -12.37
CA HIS A 251 14.25 2.13 -12.31
C HIS A 251 13.94 1.79 -10.84
N TYR A 252 12.67 1.81 -10.49
CA TYR A 252 12.18 1.49 -9.15
C TYR A 252 10.84 0.76 -9.23
N LYS A 253 10.54 0.00 -8.18
CA LYS A 253 9.21 -0.59 -8.00
C LYS A 253 8.35 0.47 -7.32
N THR A 254 7.11 0.63 -7.75
CA THR A 254 6.13 1.49 -7.07
C THR A 254 4.77 1.31 -7.72
N ASP A 255 3.72 1.58 -6.97
CA ASP A 255 2.37 1.65 -7.49
C ASP A 255 2.15 3.04 -8.10
N THR A 256 1.98 3.06 -9.41
CA THR A 256 1.63 4.26 -10.19
C THR A 256 0.51 3.95 -11.14
N ALA A 257 -0.28 4.96 -11.50
CA ALA A 257 -1.38 4.88 -12.44
C ALA A 257 -1.27 6.00 -13.50
N PRO A 258 -2.00 5.94 -14.61
CA PRO A 258 -2.11 7.04 -15.54
C PRO A 258 -2.44 8.35 -14.80
N GLY A 259 -1.76 9.46 -15.13
CA GLY A 259 -1.86 10.72 -14.37
C GLY A 259 -0.74 10.95 -13.37
N SER A 260 0.01 9.91 -12.99
CA SER A 260 1.23 10.03 -12.17
C SER A 260 2.42 10.59 -12.96
N SER A 261 2.35 10.62 -14.28
CA SER A 261 3.37 11.26 -15.14
C SER A 261 3.62 12.71 -14.70
N GLY A 262 4.90 13.05 -14.51
CA GLY A 262 5.32 14.38 -14.03
C GLY A 262 5.41 14.51 -12.51
N SER A 263 5.27 13.42 -11.76
CA SER A 263 5.40 13.40 -10.31
C SER A 263 6.86 13.51 -9.87
N PRO A 264 7.15 14.24 -8.77
CA PRO A 264 8.44 14.23 -8.15
C PRO A 264 8.72 12.92 -7.43
N VAL A 265 9.92 12.41 -7.59
CA VAL A 265 10.44 11.22 -6.90
C VAL A 265 11.50 11.69 -5.91
N PHE A 266 11.38 11.31 -4.65
CA PHE A 266 12.23 11.74 -3.55
C PHE A 266 12.98 10.57 -2.93
N ASN A 267 14.20 10.85 -2.42
CA ASN A 267 14.89 9.97 -1.49
C ASN A 267 14.39 10.17 -0.04
N ASP A 268 14.98 9.45 0.91
CA ASP A 268 14.61 9.55 2.34
C ASP A 268 14.91 10.91 2.98
N GLN A 269 15.67 11.79 2.32
CA GLN A 269 15.92 13.16 2.74
C GLN A 269 14.93 14.15 2.14
N TRP A 270 13.89 13.69 1.42
CA TRP A 270 12.95 14.50 0.65
C TRP A 270 13.62 15.40 -0.40
N GLU A 271 14.72 14.92 -0.96
CA GLU A 271 15.41 15.56 -2.08
C GLU A 271 14.90 14.98 -3.41
N LEU A 272 14.73 15.84 -4.40
CA LEU A 272 14.25 15.45 -5.73
C LEU A 272 15.35 14.64 -6.46
N VAL A 273 15.11 13.35 -6.63
CA VAL A 273 16.05 12.42 -7.31
C VAL A 273 15.66 12.13 -8.74
N ALA A 274 14.36 12.10 -9.05
CA ALA A 274 13.88 11.86 -10.40
C ALA A 274 12.51 12.49 -10.68
N LEU A 275 12.17 12.60 -11.97
CA LEU A 275 10.85 12.94 -12.49
C LEU A 275 10.21 11.65 -13.04
N HIS A 276 9.13 11.19 -12.42
CA HIS A 276 8.42 10.00 -12.88
C HIS A 276 7.84 10.21 -14.28
N HIS A 277 8.09 9.28 -15.20
CA HIS A 277 7.64 9.48 -16.58
C HIS A 277 7.02 8.26 -17.26
N SER A 278 7.35 7.04 -16.86
CA SER A 278 6.86 5.85 -17.55
C SER A 278 6.89 4.61 -16.66
N GLY A 279 6.07 3.62 -16.99
CA GLY A 279 6.11 2.28 -16.42
C GLY A 279 6.75 1.27 -17.37
N VAL A 280 7.12 0.12 -16.84
CA VAL A 280 7.55 -1.07 -17.60
C VAL A 280 6.44 -2.10 -17.49
N PRO A 281 5.70 -2.38 -18.59
CA PRO A 281 4.66 -3.38 -18.57
C PRO A 281 5.24 -4.79 -18.53
N ASP A 282 4.51 -5.71 -17.91
CA ASP A 282 4.77 -7.14 -18.00
C ASP A 282 4.37 -7.67 -19.36
N ARG A 283 5.09 -8.71 -19.85
CA ARG A 283 4.82 -9.33 -21.16
C ARG A 283 4.90 -10.84 -21.05
N ASP A 284 4.07 -11.50 -21.86
CA ASP A 284 4.15 -12.94 -22.08
C ASP A 284 5.34 -13.34 -22.97
N ASP A 285 5.51 -14.64 -23.21
CA ASP A 285 6.59 -15.20 -24.03
C ASP A 285 6.48 -14.79 -25.52
N ASP A 286 5.29 -14.43 -25.99
CA ASP A 286 5.04 -13.94 -27.35
C ASP A 286 5.32 -12.43 -27.49
N GLY A 287 5.60 -11.75 -26.38
CA GLY A 287 5.93 -10.33 -26.32
C GLY A 287 4.70 -9.42 -26.27
N ASP A 288 3.53 -9.95 -25.98
CA ASP A 288 2.31 -9.19 -25.78
C ASP A 288 2.24 -8.62 -24.36
N ILE A 289 1.75 -7.39 -24.20
CA ILE A 289 1.55 -6.76 -22.89
C ILE A 289 0.49 -7.56 -22.12
N LEU A 290 0.77 -7.85 -20.86
CA LEU A 290 -0.16 -8.49 -19.95
C LEU A 290 -1.01 -7.47 -19.20
N ALA A 291 -2.28 -7.77 -19.04
CA ALA A 291 -3.16 -7.09 -18.10
C ALA A 291 -2.94 -7.63 -16.68
N VAL A 292 -3.43 -6.91 -15.68
CA VAL A 292 -3.33 -7.28 -14.24
C VAL A 292 -3.95 -8.65 -13.93
N ASP A 293 -4.88 -9.12 -14.76
CA ASP A 293 -5.53 -10.43 -14.67
C ASP A 293 -4.79 -11.54 -15.45
N GLY A 294 -3.59 -11.24 -15.97
CA GLY A 294 -2.75 -12.18 -16.72
C GLY A 294 -3.16 -12.40 -18.19
N ARG A 295 -4.29 -11.84 -18.63
CA ARG A 295 -4.69 -11.89 -20.04
C ARG A 295 -3.85 -10.92 -20.88
N LYS A 296 -3.80 -11.17 -22.19
CA LYS A 296 -3.23 -10.22 -23.15
C LYS A 296 -4.00 -8.90 -23.08
N TRP A 297 -3.28 -7.81 -22.84
CA TRP A 297 -3.85 -6.46 -22.84
C TRP A 297 -4.09 -5.96 -24.27
N ASP A 298 -5.20 -5.29 -24.48
CA ASP A 298 -5.47 -4.50 -25.68
C ASP A 298 -5.97 -3.09 -25.33
N LYS A 299 -5.94 -2.19 -26.30
CA LYS A 299 -6.25 -0.76 -26.10
C LYS A 299 -7.67 -0.49 -25.59
N SER A 300 -8.61 -1.40 -25.82
CA SER A 300 -10.00 -1.24 -25.36
C SER A 300 -10.15 -1.44 -23.86
N MET A 301 -9.18 -2.10 -23.24
CA MET A 301 -9.15 -2.33 -21.78
C MET A 301 -8.73 -1.10 -20.98
N GLY A 302 -8.11 -0.09 -21.63
CA GLY A 302 -7.53 1.08 -20.94
C GLY A 302 -6.17 0.80 -20.30
N ASP A 303 -5.40 1.88 -20.05
CA ASP A 303 -4.02 1.78 -19.57
C ASP A 303 -3.93 1.35 -18.09
N HIS A 304 -5.00 1.56 -17.33
CA HIS A 304 -5.13 1.12 -15.93
C HIS A 304 -5.17 -0.42 -15.77
N ARG A 305 -5.39 -1.14 -16.86
CA ARG A 305 -5.39 -2.62 -16.89
C ARG A 305 -4.02 -3.22 -17.18
N ILE A 306 -3.02 -2.42 -17.53
CA ILE A 306 -1.68 -2.92 -17.78
C ILE A 306 -1.06 -3.42 -16.48
N LYS A 307 -0.48 -4.61 -16.50
CA LYS A 307 0.34 -5.13 -15.40
C LYS A 307 1.72 -4.51 -15.47
N TRP A 308 2.03 -3.64 -14.52
CA TRP A 308 3.32 -2.98 -14.41
C TRP A 308 4.28 -3.79 -13.53
N ILE A 309 5.56 -3.91 -13.93
CA ILE A 309 6.60 -4.64 -13.17
C ILE A 309 7.70 -3.73 -12.63
N ALA A 310 7.79 -2.53 -13.11
CA ALA A 310 8.69 -1.49 -12.65
C ALA A 310 8.24 -0.13 -13.19
N ASN A 311 8.84 0.93 -12.66
CA ASN A 311 8.67 2.29 -13.15
C ASN A 311 10.02 2.90 -13.49
N GLU A 312 9.99 3.92 -14.36
CA GLU A 312 11.17 4.68 -14.77
C GLU A 312 10.95 6.17 -14.48
N GLY A 313 11.94 6.79 -13.89
CA GLY A 313 12.00 8.24 -13.70
C GLY A 313 13.25 8.83 -14.34
N VAL A 314 13.11 10.03 -14.89
CA VAL A 314 14.24 10.80 -15.45
C VAL A 314 15.07 11.36 -14.32
N SER A 315 16.39 11.17 -14.36
CA SER A 315 17.31 11.69 -13.34
C SER A 315 17.17 13.22 -13.17
N GLY A 316 16.87 13.66 -11.95
CA GLY A 316 16.82 15.08 -11.61
C GLY A 316 18.11 15.81 -11.93
N ARG A 317 19.26 15.15 -11.72
CA ARG A 317 20.59 15.67 -12.07
C ARG A 317 20.71 15.98 -13.56
N LYS A 318 20.23 15.10 -14.45
CA LYS A 318 20.29 15.30 -15.90
C LYS A 318 19.37 16.42 -16.39
N ILE A 319 18.23 16.58 -15.74
CA ILE A 319 17.34 17.73 -15.96
C ILE A 319 18.07 19.03 -15.59
N VAL A 320 18.71 19.08 -14.43
CA VAL A 320 19.53 20.23 -13.98
C VAL A 320 20.64 20.56 -14.99
N ASP A 321 21.39 19.54 -15.43
CA ASP A 321 22.47 19.71 -16.42
C ASP A 321 21.95 20.27 -17.75
N PHE A 322 20.77 19.84 -18.21
CA PHE A 322 20.13 20.37 -19.40
C PHE A 322 19.72 21.83 -19.22
N ILE A 323 19.01 22.15 -18.13
CA ILE A 323 18.52 23.50 -17.82
C ILE A 323 19.69 24.49 -17.74
N LYS A 324 20.79 24.11 -17.11
CA LYS A 324 22.02 24.96 -17.01
C LYS A 324 22.63 25.28 -18.38
N ARG A 325 22.58 24.31 -19.32
CA ARG A 325 23.14 24.46 -20.67
C ARG A 325 22.22 25.22 -21.62
N ALA A 326 20.95 25.46 -21.26
CA ALA A 326 19.99 26.14 -22.10
C ALA A 326 20.45 27.56 -22.42
N SER A 327 20.82 27.84 -23.69
CA SER A 327 21.41 29.09 -24.16
C SER A 327 20.41 30.03 -24.83
N ASN A 328 19.35 29.51 -25.45
CA ASN A 328 18.39 30.25 -26.22
C ASN A 328 17.27 30.90 -25.36
N LEU A 329 17.66 31.52 -24.26
CA LEU A 329 16.75 32.19 -23.33
C LEU A 329 16.98 33.72 -23.35
N THR A 330 15.90 34.47 -23.27
CA THR A 330 15.94 35.95 -23.07
C THR A 330 16.58 36.29 -21.70
N ALA A 331 16.97 37.54 -21.50
CA ALA A 331 17.53 37.99 -20.22
C ALA A 331 16.54 37.79 -19.03
N ALA A 332 15.24 37.92 -19.27
CA ALA A 332 14.20 37.67 -18.25
C ALA A 332 14.08 36.19 -17.94
N GLN A 333 14.06 35.33 -18.96
CA GLN A 333 13.99 33.89 -18.80
C GLN A 333 15.27 33.32 -18.14
N LYS A 334 16.45 33.88 -18.42
CA LYS A 334 17.69 33.51 -17.71
C LYS A 334 17.58 33.80 -16.21
N ARG A 335 17.03 34.93 -15.82
CA ARG A 335 16.81 35.25 -14.41
C ARG A 335 15.84 34.26 -13.74
N MET A 336 14.76 33.89 -14.41
CA MET A 336 13.81 32.87 -13.91
C MET A 336 14.46 31.49 -13.79
N ARG A 337 15.27 31.11 -14.80
CA ARG A 337 16.05 29.86 -14.74
C ARG A 337 17.03 29.85 -13.57
N ASP A 338 17.76 30.94 -13.37
CA ASP A 338 18.80 31.02 -12.33
C ASP A 338 18.19 30.92 -10.93
N GLN A 339 16.93 31.38 -10.72
CA GLN A 339 16.17 31.21 -9.48
C GLN A 339 15.92 29.74 -9.08
N LEU A 340 16.00 28.79 -10.02
CA LEU A 340 15.89 27.36 -9.72
C LEU A 340 17.02 26.87 -8.79
N PHE A 341 18.13 27.62 -8.73
CA PHE A 341 19.33 27.25 -8.00
C PHE A 341 19.60 28.17 -6.79
N ASP A 342 18.67 29.07 -6.47
CA ASP A 342 18.81 30.00 -5.32
C ASP A 342 18.56 29.30 -3.95
N GLY A 343 18.25 28.00 -3.95
CA GLY A 343 18.05 27.20 -2.76
C GLY A 343 16.57 26.96 -2.40
N PRO A 344 16.33 26.38 -1.22
CA PRO A 344 14.99 26.01 -0.77
C PRO A 344 14.13 27.25 -0.47
N PRO A 345 12.79 27.06 -0.38
CA PRO A 345 11.88 28.10 0.06
C PRO A 345 12.24 28.70 1.41
N PRO A 346 11.95 30.00 1.65
CA PRO A 346 12.18 30.62 2.96
C PRO A 346 11.45 29.82 4.06
N GLY A 347 12.20 29.46 5.12
CA GLY A 347 11.69 28.67 6.25
C GLY A 347 11.83 27.16 6.10
N GLU A 348 12.24 26.66 4.96
CA GLU A 348 12.69 25.27 4.83
C GLU A 348 14.14 25.17 5.33
N GLN A 349 14.34 24.44 6.42
CA GLN A 349 15.71 24.07 6.84
C GLN A 349 16.18 22.89 5.98
N ALA A 350 17.41 22.98 5.47
CA ALA A 350 18.02 21.81 4.83
C ALA A 350 17.93 20.61 5.78
N PRO A 351 17.49 19.43 5.32
CA PRO A 351 17.48 18.26 6.16
C PRO A 351 18.89 17.99 6.66
N SER A 352 19.05 17.94 7.98
CA SER A 352 20.31 17.45 8.56
C SER A 352 20.48 16.00 8.15
N PRO A 353 21.66 15.56 7.70
CA PRO A 353 21.90 14.16 7.38
C PRO A 353 21.54 13.32 8.61
N VAL A 354 20.57 12.40 8.45
CA VAL A 354 20.20 11.48 9.51
C VAL A 354 21.22 10.36 9.52
N VAL A 355 22.35 10.61 10.18
CA VAL A 355 23.26 9.54 10.56
C VAL A 355 22.66 8.91 11.82
N PRO A 356 22.27 7.62 11.82
CA PRO A 356 21.82 6.96 13.04
C PRO A 356 22.95 7.06 14.08
N PRO A 357 22.65 7.39 15.35
CA PRO A 357 23.66 7.52 16.37
C PRO A 357 24.45 6.22 16.49
N PRO A 358 25.79 6.26 16.64
CA PRO A 358 26.58 5.07 16.88
C PRO A 358 26.05 4.37 18.11
N GLY A 359 25.74 3.06 17.97
CA GLY A 359 25.08 2.26 19.00
C GLY A 359 25.71 2.44 20.36
N ALA A 360 24.90 2.81 21.34
CA ALA A 360 25.33 2.85 22.74
C ALA A 360 25.85 1.47 23.15
N PRO A 361 27.02 1.39 23.86
CA PRO A 361 27.53 0.11 24.33
C PRO A 361 26.52 -0.50 25.32
N ASN A 362 26.27 -1.80 25.19
CA ASN A 362 25.51 -2.58 26.17
C ASN A 362 26.14 -2.41 27.56
N VAL A 363 25.46 -1.69 28.44
CA VAL A 363 25.78 -1.66 29.88
C VAL A 363 24.99 -2.80 30.51
N PRO A 364 25.65 -3.73 31.24
CA PRO A 364 24.95 -4.78 31.95
C PRO A 364 24.05 -4.20 33.07
N ASP A 365 22.87 -4.78 33.16
CA ASP A 365 21.84 -4.47 34.15
C ASP A 365 22.41 -4.60 35.57
N GLY A 366 22.45 -3.51 36.33
CA GLY A 366 22.86 -3.49 37.71
C GLY A 366 22.83 -2.10 38.35
N ASN A 367 21.77 -1.83 39.10
CA ASN A 367 21.55 -0.67 39.98
C ASN A 367 20.82 0.55 39.37
N ARG A 368 19.52 0.54 39.48
CA ARG A 368 18.67 1.74 39.46
C ARG A 368 18.67 2.42 40.85
N PRO A 369 19.03 3.69 40.95
CA PRO A 369 18.57 4.52 42.07
C PRO A 369 17.27 5.25 41.70
N ALA A 370 16.41 5.42 42.69
CA ALA A 370 15.12 6.08 42.63
C ALA A 370 15.21 7.59 42.28
N PRO A 371 14.12 8.19 41.74
CA PRO A 371 14.15 9.57 41.30
C PRO A 371 14.22 10.56 42.43
N GLY A 372 15.34 11.29 42.49
CA GLY A 372 15.49 12.45 43.38
C GLY A 372 15.13 13.74 42.66
N VAL A 373 14.26 14.50 43.29
CA VAL A 373 13.92 15.88 42.92
C VAL A 373 15.16 16.75 43.11
N ALA A 374 15.66 17.38 42.02
CA ALA A 374 16.69 18.41 42.13
C ALA A 374 16.13 19.77 41.73
N THR A 375 16.02 20.62 42.74
CA THR A 375 15.83 22.07 42.60
C THR A 375 17.20 22.76 42.63
N GLY A 376 17.47 23.65 41.66
CA GLY A 376 18.52 24.65 41.77
C GLY A 376 19.32 24.90 40.47
N PRO A 377 19.59 26.16 40.11
CA PRO A 377 20.27 26.50 38.85
C PRO A 377 21.80 26.42 39.01
N THR A 378 22.45 25.78 38.04
CA THR A 378 23.89 25.91 37.85
C THR A 378 24.17 26.79 36.64
N SER A 379 24.81 27.92 36.89
CA SER A 379 25.31 28.81 35.85
C SER A 379 26.71 28.38 35.41
N GLN A 380 26.86 28.14 34.12
CA GLN A 380 28.15 28.27 33.40
C GLN A 380 27.98 29.07 32.12
N ALA A 381 28.99 29.86 31.83
CA ALA A 381 29.02 30.98 30.94
C ALA A 381 28.45 30.77 29.54
N GLY A 382 27.57 31.67 29.09
CA GLY A 382 27.43 32.07 27.71
C GLY A 382 26.10 31.79 27.02
N GLY A 383 25.03 31.37 27.69
CA GLY A 383 23.70 31.28 27.08
C GLY A 383 22.62 30.97 28.11
N THR A 384 21.60 31.83 28.20
CA THR A 384 20.45 31.61 29.05
C THR A 384 19.40 30.85 28.29
N THR A 385 19.17 29.55 28.57
CA THR A 385 18.10 28.76 28.01
C THR A 385 16.88 28.84 28.90
N TRP A 386 15.79 29.34 28.36
CA TRP A 386 14.48 29.36 29.04
C TRP A 386 13.63 28.19 28.48
N THR A 387 13.22 27.28 29.37
CA THR A 387 12.21 26.27 29.03
C THR A 387 10.85 26.77 29.49
N ILE A 388 9.97 27.10 28.56
CA ILE A 388 8.61 27.53 28.84
C ILE A 388 7.70 26.29 28.68
N PRO A 389 7.07 25.76 29.75
CA PRO A 389 6.07 24.71 29.62
C PRO A 389 4.80 25.28 28.97
N LEU A 390 4.46 24.82 27.77
CA LEU A 390 3.23 25.20 27.10
C LEU A 390 2.10 24.27 27.55
N GLN A 391 1.09 24.83 28.24
CA GLN A 391 -0.13 24.12 28.60
C GLN A 391 -1.22 24.50 27.59
N VAL A 392 -1.60 23.55 26.71
CA VAL A 392 -2.70 23.77 25.75
C VAL A 392 -3.99 23.24 26.39
N THR A 393 -4.94 24.14 26.64
CA THR A 393 -6.29 23.77 27.09
C THR A 393 -7.22 23.84 25.88
N VAL A 394 -7.74 22.69 25.46
CA VAL A 394 -8.77 22.61 24.41
C VAL A 394 -10.14 22.62 25.11
N GLN A 395 -10.91 23.70 24.90
CA GLN A 395 -12.28 23.80 25.39
C GLN A 395 -13.24 23.47 24.26
N VAL A 396 -13.88 22.30 24.32
CA VAL A 396 -14.94 21.90 23.39
C VAL A 396 -16.25 22.49 23.89
N GLY A 397 -16.75 23.49 23.18
CA GLY A 397 -18.05 24.12 23.51
C GLY A 397 -19.21 23.19 23.15
N ALA A 398 -20.17 23.06 24.05
CA ALA A 398 -21.42 22.34 23.81
C ALA A 398 -22.27 23.03 22.74
N PRO A 399 -22.95 22.28 21.84
CA PRO A 399 -23.78 22.87 20.81
C PRO A 399 -25.05 23.49 21.38
N HIS A 400 -25.29 24.74 21.07
CA HIS A 400 -26.57 25.42 21.34
C HIS A 400 -27.65 24.92 20.36
N LEU A 401 -28.65 24.24 20.90
CA LEU A 401 -29.93 23.98 20.24
C LEU A 401 -30.74 25.27 20.13
N ALA A 402 -30.92 25.80 18.94
CA ALA A 402 -31.92 26.83 18.66
C ALA A 402 -33.01 26.27 17.75
N GLY A 403 -34.24 26.51 18.18
CA GLY A 403 -35.52 25.93 17.81
C GLY A 403 -35.88 25.86 16.33
N LEU A 404 -36.68 24.83 16.06
CA LEU A 404 -37.45 24.58 14.85
C LEU A 404 -38.62 25.55 14.65
N PRO A 405 -39.05 25.83 13.42
CA PRO A 405 -40.44 26.04 13.10
C PRO A 405 -40.99 24.94 12.17
N THR A 406 -42.21 24.60 12.43
CA THR A 406 -43.10 23.59 11.82
C THR A 406 -43.45 23.89 10.34
N PRO A 407 -43.90 22.86 9.58
CA PRO A 407 -44.11 22.91 8.13
C PRO A 407 -45.57 23.23 7.72
N LEU A 408 -45.77 23.71 6.50
CA LEU A 408 -47.03 23.68 5.77
C LEU A 408 -46.82 23.48 4.26
N PRO A 409 -47.84 23.15 3.44
CA PRO A 409 -47.89 21.92 2.68
C PRO A 409 -47.65 22.03 1.17
N ALA A 410 -47.58 20.86 0.55
CA ALA A 410 -47.29 20.59 -0.85
C ALA A 410 -48.41 20.95 -1.85
N ALA A 411 -48.01 21.21 -3.10
CA ALA A 411 -48.48 20.63 -4.36
C ALA A 411 -48.00 21.38 -5.60
N PRO A 412 -48.18 20.94 -6.88
CA PRO A 412 -47.32 19.92 -7.51
C PRO A 412 -46.65 20.36 -8.84
N ASP A 413 -45.72 19.53 -9.27
CA ASP A 413 -45.41 19.15 -10.65
C ASP A 413 -44.75 20.13 -11.64
N SER A 414 -43.56 19.80 -12.04
CA SER A 414 -43.12 19.66 -13.43
C SER A 414 -41.62 19.38 -13.50
N GLY A 415 -41.24 18.35 -14.24
CA GLY A 415 -39.97 17.66 -14.28
C GLY A 415 -38.75 18.49 -14.70
N THR A 416 -37.73 18.30 -13.92
CA THR A 416 -36.31 18.45 -14.26
C THR A 416 -35.55 17.35 -13.49
N PRO A 417 -34.55 16.68 -14.06
CA PRO A 417 -33.86 15.63 -13.32
C PRO A 417 -33.11 16.24 -12.13
N ALA A 418 -33.38 15.69 -10.95
CA ALA A 418 -32.77 16.11 -9.70
C ALA A 418 -31.26 15.89 -9.69
N PRO A 419 -30.46 16.75 -9.04
CA PRO A 419 -29.07 16.49 -8.76
C PRO A 419 -28.99 15.29 -7.80
N VAL A 420 -28.03 14.39 -8.08
CA VAL A 420 -27.72 13.24 -7.24
C VAL A 420 -27.40 13.73 -5.84
N GLY A 421 -28.20 13.32 -4.87
CA GLY A 421 -28.09 13.74 -3.47
C GLY A 421 -26.86 13.15 -2.78
N PRO A 422 -26.52 13.65 -1.58
CA PRO A 422 -25.38 13.20 -0.81
C PRO A 422 -25.49 11.70 -0.45
N VAL A 423 -24.33 11.07 -0.24
CA VAL A 423 -24.12 9.71 0.26
C VAL A 423 -25.24 9.30 1.22
N SER A 424 -25.84 8.16 0.97
CA SER A 424 -27.08 7.70 1.59
C SER A 424 -27.00 7.68 3.12
N ALA A 425 -28.01 8.23 3.78
CA ALA A 425 -28.21 8.16 5.24
C ALA A 425 -28.23 6.70 5.80
N THR A 426 -28.27 5.69 4.95
CA THR A 426 -28.18 4.28 5.29
C THR A 426 -26.77 3.84 5.69
N ASP A 427 -25.71 4.40 5.07
CA ASP A 427 -24.33 3.97 5.34
C ASP A 427 -23.86 4.40 6.73
N ASP A 428 -24.23 5.60 7.17
CA ASP A 428 -23.93 6.08 8.52
C ASP A 428 -24.64 5.24 9.60
N THR A 429 -25.88 4.83 9.33
CA THR A 429 -26.64 3.98 10.24
C THR A 429 -26.01 2.60 10.41
N ASP A 430 -25.54 2.02 9.32
CA ASP A 430 -24.90 0.70 9.29
C ASP A 430 -23.54 0.69 10.01
N LEU A 431 -22.74 1.74 9.84
CA LEU A 431 -21.50 1.93 10.60
C LEU A 431 -21.78 2.04 12.10
N GLN A 432 -22.74 2.87 12.49
CA GLN A 432 -23.12 3.04 13.90
C GLN A 432 -23.62 1.73 14.51
N GLN A 433 -24.38 0.95 13.74
CA GLN A 433 -24.85 -0.36 14.19
C GLN A 433 -23.70 -1.34 14.41
N ALA A 434 -22.75 -1.44 13.48
CA ALA A 434 -21.59 -2.32 13.61
C ALA A 434 -20.70 -1.93 14.82
N LEU A 435 -20.51 -0.63 15.04
CA LEU A 435 -19.78 -0.13 16.20
C LEU A 435 -20.52 -0.39 17.51
N ALA A 436 -21.85 -0.28 17.53
CA ALA A 436 -22.68 -0.58 18.69
C ALA A 436 -22.64 -2.08 19.02
N GLU A 437 -22.66 -2.97 18.01
CA GLU A 437 -22.52 -4.42 18.20
C GLU A 437 -21.13 -4.77 18.76
N ALA A 438 -20.06 -4.12 18.29
CA ALA A 438 -18.71 -4.30 18.83
C ALA A 438 -18.58 -3.82 20.27
N GLU A 439 -19.25 -2.74 20.65
CA GLU A 439 -19.28 -2.26 22.04
C GLU A 439 -20.10 -3.20 22.95
N ASP A 440 -21.25 -3.67 22.48
CA ASP A 440 -22.06 -4.66 23.21
C ASP A 440 -21.31 -5.97 23.41
N ALA A 441 -20.52 -6.39 22.44
CA ALA A 441 -19.66 -7.56 22.49
C ALA A 441 -18.65 -7.53 23.64
N ARG A 442 -18.28 -6.35 24.17
CA ARG A 442 -17.35 -6.21 25.30
C ARG A 442 -17.95 -6.77 26.59
N THR A 443 -19.26 -6.76 26.73
CA THR A 443 -19.99 -7.20 27.93
C THR A 443 -20.72 -8.53 27.73
N ARG A 444 -20.91 -8.96 26.51
CA ARG A 444 -21.55 -10.24 26.16
C ARG A 444 -20.69 -11.42 26.65
N ILE A 445 -21.34 -12.54 27.08
CA ILE A 445 -20.62 -13.78 27.38
C ILE A 445 -19.88 -14.22 26.10
N TYR A 446 -18.57 -14.42 26.22
CA TYR A 446 -17.70 -14.70 25.07
C TYR A 446 -18.01 -16.07 24.44
N TYR A 447 -18.09 -17.08 25.28
CA TYR A 447 -18.39 -18.45 24.87
C TYR A 447 -19.21 -19.13 25.98
N ASP A 448 -20.36 -19.65 25.60
CA ASP A 448 -21.26 -20.39 26.49
C ASP A 448 -21.13 -21.87 26.20
N ALA A 449 -20.29 -22.58 26.98
CA ALA A 449 -19.97 -23.98 26.77
C ALA A 449 -21.18 -24.92 26.93
N ASP A 450 -22.11 -24.58 27.85
CA ASP A 450 -23.30 -25.40 28.12
C ASP A 450 -24.29 -25.28 26.97
N GLN A 451 -24.50 -24.07 26.45
CA GLN A 451 -25.34 -23.83 25.27
C GLN A 451 -24.72 -24.46 24.03
N ASP A 452 -23.39 -24.30 23.83
CA ASP A 452 -22.68 -24.87 22.68
C ASP A 452 -22.74 -26.41 22.65
N GLU A 453 -22.65 -27.08 23.81
CA GLU A 453 -22.79 -28.52 23.91
C GLU A 453 -24.23 -28.99 23.59
N SER A 454 -25.24 -28.23 24.04
CA SER A 454 -26.63 -28.48 23.71
C SER A 454 -26.90 -28.35 22.21
N ASP A 455 -26.46 -27.24 21.61
CA ASP A 455 -26.62 -26.94 20.19
C ASP A 455 -25.91 -27.99 19.32
N ARG A 456 -24.69 -28.35 19.69
CA ARG A 456 -23.90 -29.39 19.01
C ARG A 456 -24.58 -30.75 19.07
N SER A 457 -25.09 -31.13 20.23
CA SER A 457 -25.78 -32.43 20.42
C SER A 457 -27.07 -32.51 19.59
N GLU A 458 -27.81 -31.41 19.47
CA GLU A 458 -28.99 -31.34 18.64
C GLU A 458 -28.62 -31.31 17.15
N TYR A 459 -27.61 -30.55 16.76
CA TYR A 459 -27.17 -30.37 15.37
C TYR A 459 -26.73 -31.69 14.71
N TYR A 460 -26.02 -32.56 15.44
CA TYR A 460 -25.52 -33.84 14.95
C TYR A 460 -26.32 -35.05 15.42
N ALA A 461 -27.55 -34.87 15.95
CA ALA A 461 -28.34 -35.94 16.58
C ALA A 461 -28.61 -37.15 15.67
N ASP A 462 -28.74 -36.94 14.38
CA ASP A 462 -29.04 -37.99 13.39
C ASP A 462 -27.77 -38.65 12.77
N LEU A 463 -26.54 -38.21 13.19
CA LEU A 463 -25.29 -38.69 12.66
C LEU A 463 -24.62 -39.70 13.62
N ASP A 464 -24.30 -40.88 13.12
CA ASP A 464 -23.56 -41.92 13.85
C ASP A 464 -22.26 -42.28 13.09
N PRO A 465 -21.15 -41.54 13.33
CA PRO A 465 -19.90 -41.75 12.58
C PRO A 465 -19.31 -43.14 12.69
N ASP A 466 -19.53 -43.83 13.82
CA ASP A 466 -18.95 -45.16 14.06
C ASP A 466 -19.52 -46.24 13.12
N ARG A 467 -20.66 -45.93 12.46
CA ARG A 467 -21.32 -46.87 11.54
C ARG A 467 -21.11 -46.54 10.08
N LEU A 468 -20.43 -45.46 9.78
CA LEU A 468 -20.25 -44.95 8.43
C LEU A 468 -18.85 -45.25 7.91
N SER A 469 -18.75 -45.56 6.63
CA SER A 469 -17.47 -45.50 5.93
C SER A 469 -17.03 -44.05 5.77
N ARG A 470 -15.74 -43.80 5.49
CA ARG A 470 -15.17 -42.47 5.30
C ARG A 470 -15.88 -41.66 4.19
N ASP A 471 -16.31 -42.34 3.14
CA ASP A 471 -17.06 -41.73 2.02
C ASP A 471 -18.49 -41.41 2.41
N GLU A 472 -19.18 -42.27 3.15
CA GLU A 472 -20.53 -42.03 3.65
C GLU A 472 -20.55 -40.92 4.69
N LEU A 473 -19.56 -40.84 5.57
CA LEU A 473 -19.42 -39.75 6.54
C LEU A 473 -19.24 -38.39 5.83
N PHE A 474 -18.40 -38.36 4.78
CA PHE A 474 -18.25 -37.16 3.96
C PHE A 474 -19.61 -36.71 3.36
N ASP A 475 -20.35 -37.64 2.75
CA ASP A 475 -21.63 -37.33 2.08
C ASP A 475 -22.69 -36.84 3.09
N GLN A 476 -22.83 -37.51 4.24
CA GLN A 476 -23.79 -37.11 5.26
C GLN A 476 -23.45 -35.75 5.89
N LEU A 477 -22.17 -35.50 6.18
CA LEU A 477 -21.71 -34.18 6.66
C LEU A 477 -21.92 -33.09 5.60
N HIS A 478 -21.64 -33.38 4.32
CA HIS A 478 -21.94 -32.46 3.24
C HIS A 478 -23.41 -32.08 3.20
N ASP A 479 -24.30 -33.07 3.23
CA ASP A 479 -25.76 -32.85 3.17
C ASP A 479 -26.26 -32.09 4.40
N LEU A 480 -25.75 -32.41 5.59
CA LEU A 480 -26.06 -31.69 6.83
C LEU A 480 -25.62 -30.22 6.72
N LEU A 481 -24.36 -29.96 6.39
CA LEU A 481 -23.86 -28.60 6.23
C LEU A 481 -24.63 -27.78 5.17
N LYS A 482 -25.02 -28.43 4.09
CA LYS A 482 -25.77 -27.81 2.99
C LYS A 482 -27.20 -27.47 3.38
N SER A 483 -27.90 -28.37 4.08
CA SER A 483 -29.27 -28.17 4.46
C SER A 483 -29.46 -27.17 5.60
N THR A 484 -28.49 -27.09 6.50
CA THR A 484 -28.52 -26.22 7.67
C THR A 484 -27.95 -24.82 7.39
N HIS A 485 -27.19 -24.61 6.31
CA HIS A 485 -26.71 -23.31 5.90
C HIS A 485 -27.83 -22.43 5.32
N THR A 486 -28.70 -21.93 6.19
CA THR A 486 -29.88 -21.15 5.84
C THR A 486 -29.64 -19.66 5.80
N GLY A 487 -28.81 -19.13 6.71
CA GLY A 487 -28.32 -17.75 6.70
C GLY A 487 -27.21 -17.59 5.67
N ARG A 488 -27.33 -16.59 4.80
CA ARG A 488 -26.35 -16.33 3.74
C ARG A 488 -25.89 -14.87 3.80
N PRO A 489 -24.99 -14.51 4.74
CA PRO A 489 -24.47 -13.17 4.84
C PRO A 489 -23.76 -12.79 3.54
N ARG A 490 -23.79 -11.50 3.20
CA ARG A 490 -22.96 -10.97 2.12
C ARG A 490 -21.54 -10.75 2.62
N TYR A 491 -20.58 -10.73 1.73
CA TYR A 491 -19.19 -10.41 2.06
C TYR A 491 -19.07 -8.94 2.50
N ARG A 492 -19.31 -8.68 3.78
CA ARG A 492 -19.19 -7.40 4.48
C ARG A 492 -18.53 -7.61 5.84
N PRO A 493 -17.18 -7.72 5.90
CA PRO A 493 -16.48 -8.10 7.13
C PRO A 493 -16.75 -7.18 8.30
N SER A 494 -16.84 -5.87 8.05
CA SER A 494 -17.13 -4.85 9.04
C SER A 494 -18.48 -5.04 9.78
N ARG A 495 -19.41 -5.79 9.18
CA ARG A 495 -20.74 -6.08 9.77
C ARG A 495 -20.86 -7.52 10.24
N GLU A 496 -20.32 -8.46 9.47
CA GLU A 496 -20.60 -9.88 9.67
C GLU A 496 -19.50 -10.59 10.45
N VAL A 497 -18.26 -10.09 10.38
CA VAL A 497 -17.09 -10.75 10.94
C VAL A 497 -16.57 -10.04 12.19
N TYR A 498 -16.21 -8.75 12.07
CA TYR A 498 -15.46 -8.03 13.11
C TYR A 498 -16.21 -7.69 14.37
N PRO A 499 -17.53 -7.36 14.36
CA PRO A 499 -18.21 -6.94 15.59
C PRO A 499 -18.28 -8.03 16.65
N TRP A 500 -18.40 -9.31 16.21
CA TRP A 500 -18.60 -10.42 17.14
C TRP A 500 -17.86 -11.71 16.75
N VAL A 501 -18.04 -12.18 15.51
CA VAL A 501 -17.64 -13.53 15.09
C VAL A 501 -16.15 -13.78 15.26
N ASP A 502 -15.29 -12.81 14.91
CA ASP A 502 -13.83 -12.97 14.86
C ASP A 502 -13.11 -12.42 16.10
N LEU A 503 -13.84 -12.06 17.16
CA LEU A 503 -13.23 -11.59 18.39
C LEU A 503 -12.51 -12.73 19.11
N HIS A 504 -11.33 -12.44 19.63
CA HIS A 504 -10.59 -13.28 20.55
C HIS A 504 -11.07 -13.09 22.02
N PRO A 505 -10.67 -13.95 22.98
CA PRO A 505 -11.09 -13.83 24.37
C PRO A 505 -10.81 -12.46 25.00
N ASP A 506 -9.78 -11.77 24.54
CA ASP A 506 -9.42 -10.40 24.97
C ASP A 506 -10.22 -9.29 24.26
N ARG A 507 -11.25 -9.66 23.50
CA ARG A 507 -12.15 -8.77 22.72
C ARG A 507 -11.44 -8.01 21.62
N LYS A 508 -10.30 -8.47 21.16
CA LYS A 508 -9.57 -7.93 20.01
C LYS A 508 -9.70 -8.84 18.80
N LEU A 509 -9.58 -8.28 17.63
CA LEU A 509 -9.36 -9.03 16.40
C LEU A 509 -7.87 -9.38 16.28
N ARG A 510 -7.57 -10.48 15.60
CA ARG A 510 -6.18 -10.86 15.31
C ARG A 510 -6.05 -11.31 13.86
N SER A 511 -5.00 -10.81 13.21
CA SER A 511 -4.62 -11.30 11.89
C SER A 511 -4.42 -12.81 11.89
N ILE A 512 -5.09 -13.50 10.98
CA ILE A 512 -5.01 -14.97 10.87
C ILE A 512 -3.59 -15.44 10.54
N TYR A 513 -2.76 -14.61 9.86
CA TYR A 513 -1.42 -14.99 9.42
C TYR A 513 -0.30 -14.47 10.32
N SER A 514 -0.36 -13.23 10.79
CA SER A 514 0.69 -12.66 11.64
C SER A 514 0.38 -12.76 13.13
N GLY A 515 -0.88 -12.96 13.53
CA GLY A 515 -1.31 -12.90 14.92
C GLY A 515 -1.37 -11.49 15.52
N LYS A 516 -1.12 -10.44 14.71
CA LYS A 516 -1.18 -9.04 15.13
C LYS A 516 -2.58 -8.67 15.59
N ALA A 517 -2.67 -8.02 16.76
CA ALA A 517 -3.94 -7.62 17.35
C ALA A 517 -4.39 -6.24 16.87
N PHE A 518 -5.72 -6.08 16.70
CA PHE A 518 -6.39 -4.84 16.31
C PHE A 518 -7.60 -4.59 17.21
N GLU A 519 -7.93 -3.33 17.41
CA GLU A 519 -9.22 -2.98 17.99
C GLU A 519 -10.33 -3.17 16.95
N PRO A 520 -11.46 -3.80 17.30
CA PRO A 520 -12.54 -4.07 16.34
C PRO A 520 -13.03 -2.81 15.63
N GLU A 521 -13.17 -1.71 16.37
CA GLU A 521 -13.64 -0.42 15.84
C GLU A 521 -12.70 0.17 14.79
N GLU A 522 -11.42 -0.12 14.85
CA GLU A 522 -10.40 0.32 13.88
C GLU A 522 -10.67 -0.34 12.52
N LEU A 523 -10.75 -1.68 12.48
CA LEU A 523 -11.01 -2.42 11.23
C LEU A 523 -12.43 -2.18 10.70
N ILE A 524 -13.43 -2.05 11.58
CA ILE A 524 -14.80 -1.70 11.19
C ILE A 524 -14.82 -0.38 10.42
N ARG A 525 -14.21 0.69 10.97
CA ARG A 525 -14.18 2.01 10.34
C ARG A 525 -13.40 1.99 9.02
N GLU A 526 -12.27 1.30 8.99
CA GLU A 526 -11.44 1.20 7.81
C GLU A 526 -12.16 0.48 6.66
N ASP A 527 -12.78 -0.67 6.91
CA ASP A 527 -13.48 -1.42 5.89
C ASP A 527 -14.77 -0.72 5.42
N PHE A 528 -15.45 0.04 6.30
CA PHE A 528 -16.54 0.92 5.89
C PHE A 528 -16.06 2.02 4.95
N ARG A 529 -14.92 2.65 5.25
CA ARG A 529 -14.29 3.65 4.36
C ARG A 529 -13.96 3.04 2.99
N ILE A 530 -13.39 1.84 2.97
CA ILE A 530 -13.10 1.11 1.73
C ILE A 530 -14.39 0.82 0.95
N GLU A 531 -15.46 0.38 1.61
CA GLU A 531 -16.76 0.12 0.98
C GLU A 531 -17.35 1.38 0.34
N GLN A 532 -17.30 2.52 1.04
CA GLN A 532 -17.74 3.81 0.52
C GLN A 532 -16.91 4.25 -0.69
N GLU A 533 -15.59 4.12 -0.61
CA GLU A 533 -14.68 4.50 -1.68
C GLU A 533 -14.93 3.67 -2.95
N ARG A 534 -15.08 2.35 -2.83
CA ARG A 534 -15.49 1.46 -3.94
C ARG A 534 -16.84 1.87 -4.53
N THR A 535 -17.81 2.20 -3.67
CA THR A 535 -19.16 2.62 -4.11
C THR A 535 -19.11 3.91 -4.92
N LEU A 536 -18.34 4.90 -4.47
CA LEU A 536 -18.16 6.17 -5.18
C LEU A 536 -17.46 5.96 -6.52
N GLN A 537 -16.38 5.17 -6.57
CA GLN A 537 -15.68 4.86 -7.80
C GLN A 537 -16.57 4.12 -8.80
N LEU A 538 -17.39 3.19 -8.33
CA LEU A 538 -18.36 2.48 -9.18
C LEU A 538 -19.44 3.43 -9.73
N GLN A 539 -19.95 4.35 -8.90
CA GLN A 539 -20.93 5.37 -9.34
C GLN A 539 -20.32 6.31 -10.38
N GLU A 540 -19.08 6.76 -10.20
CA GLU A 540 -18.37 7.58 -11.17
C GLU A 540 -18.18 6.83 -12.51
N LEU A 541 -17.84 5.54 -12.45
CA LEU A 541 -17.70 4.70 -13.63
C LEU A 541 -19.02 4.60 -14.39
N MET A 542 -20.13 4.31 -13.68
CA MET A 542 -21.47 4.24 -14.27
C MET A 542 -21.94 5.57 -14.92
N GLN A 543 -21.50 6.70 -14.39
CA GLN A 543 -21.78 8.01 -14.97
C GLN A 543 -20.93 8.30 -16.23
N ARG A 544 -19.71 7.76 -16.31
CA ARG A 544 -18.82 7.97 -17.46
C ARG A 544 -19.16 7.06 -18.64
N GLU A 545 -19.58 5.84 -18.39
CA GLU A 545 -19.84 4.83 -19.40
C GLU A 545 -21.34 4.48 -19.47
N THR A 546 -22.04 5.10 -20.43
CA THR A 546 -23.41 4.73 -20.76
C THR A 546 -23.40 3.46 -21.63
N GLY A 547 -23.80 2.31 -21.05
CA GLY A 547 -23.94 1.04 -21.80
C GLY A 547 -22.99 -0.07 -21.37
N LEU A 548 -22.50 -0.06 -20.14
CA LEU A 548 -21.78 -1.19 -19.54
C LEU A 548 -22.61 -2.47 -19.58
N THR A 549 -22.04 -3.55 -20.11
CA THR A 549 -22.67 -4.87 -20.00
C THR A 549 -22.54 -5.38 -18.55
N PRO A 550 -23.44 -6.30 -18.11
CA PRO A 550 -23.31 -6.89 -16.78
C PRO A 550 -21.96 -7.53 -16.50
N GLU A 551 -21.36 -8.17 -17.50
CA GLU A 551 -20.05 -8.81 -17.41
C GLU A 551 -18.96 -7.76 -17.16
N ARG A 552 -18.96 -6.68 -17.94
CA ARG A 552 -17.98 -5.58 -17.77
C ARG A 552 -18.16 -4.83 -16.45
N MET A 553 -19.39 -4.69 -15.99
CA MET A 553 -19.67 -4.15 -14.65
C MET A 553 -19.06 -5.03 -13.56
N GLN A 554 -19.19 -6.35 -13.67
CA GLN A 554 -18.61 -7.28 -12.71
C GLN A 554 -17.07 -7.23 -12.74
N GLU A 555 -16.48 -7.13 -13.92
CA GLU A 555 -15.01 -6.98 -14.05
C GLU A 555 -14.50 -5.71 -13.36
N GLU A 556 -15.20 -4.59 -13.47
CA GLU A 556 -14.83 -3.34 -12.82
C GLU A 556 -15.01 -3.40 -11.29
N VAL A 557 -16.07 -4.03 -10.81
CA VAL A 557 -16.25 -4.30 -9.37
C VAL A 557 -15.10 -5.16 -8.84
N ASP A 558 -14.72 -6.20 -9.58
CA ASP A 558 -13.61 -7.09 -9.20
C ASP A 558 -12.27 -6.36 -9.16
N LEU A 559 -12.06 -5.42 -10.08
CA LEU A 559 -10.87 -4.57 -10.10
C LEU A 559 -10.80 -3.62 -8.90
N LEU A 560 -11.92 -2.96 -8.58
CA LEU A 560 -12.03 -2.08 -7.42
C LEU A 560 -11.77 -2.84 -6.10
N GLU A 561 -12.24 -4.09 -6.02
CA GLU A 561 -11.96 -4.95 -4.88
C GLU A 561 -10.49 -5.35 -4.75
N ALA A 562 -9.82 -5.57 -5.88
CA ALA A 562 -8.39 -5.88 -5.89
C ALA A 562 -7.52 -4.67 -5.54
N GLN A 563 -7.94 -3.46 -5.93
CA GLN A 563 -7.23 -2.22 -5.64
C GLN A 563 -7.38 -1.78 -4.18
N ASN A 564 -8.56 -1.97 -3.61
CA ASN A 564 -8.90 -1.58 -2.24
C ASN A 564 -9.43 -2.81 -1.47
N PRO A 565 -8.59 -3.79 -1.11
CA PRO A 565 -9.03 -4.99 -0.41
C PRO A 565 -9.48 -4.66 1.01
N PHE A 566 -10.52 -5.34 1.50
CA PHE A 566 -10.86 -5.31 2.93
C PHE A 566 -9.75 -5.95 3.77
N ASN A 567 -9.70 -5.60 5.04
CA ASN A 567 -8.83 -6.24 6.05
C ASN A 567 -9.38 -7.62 6.47
N CYS A 568 -9.81 -8.39 5.49
CA CYS A 568 -10.42 -9.71 5.66
C CYS A 568 -9.87 -10.71 4.63
N GLU A 569 -9.44 -11.83 5.13
CA GLU A 569 -8.91 -12.93 4.33
C GLU A 569 -9.98 -13.98 4.02
N HIS A 570 -10.03 -14.41 2.77
CA HIS A 570 -10.65 -15.65 2.36
C HIS A 570 -9.61 -16.77 2.40
N VAL A 571 -9.62 -17.59 3.43
CA VAL A 571 -8.68 -18.71 3.60
C VAL A 571 -8.66 -19.64 2.37
N VAL A 572 -9.82 -19.87 1.75
CA VAL A 572 -9.91 -20.41 0.39
C VAL A 572 -10.08 -19.22 -0.55
N PRO A 573 -9.09 -18.94 -1.44
CA PRO A 573 -9.12 -17.75 -2.29
C PRO A 573 -10.37 -17.64 -3.15
N GLN A 574 -10.89 -16.42 -3.29
CA GLN A 574 -12.10 -16.18 -4.08
C GLN A 574 -11.94 -16.60 -5.56
N SER A 575 -10.73 -16.53 -6.11
CA SER A 575 -10.42 -16.97 -7.48
C SER A 575 -10.67 -18.46 -7.69
N TRP A 576 -10.45 -19.30 -6.66
CA TRP A 576 -10.59 -20.74 -6.75
C TRP A 576 -12.04 -21.22 -6.93
N PHE A 577 -13.02 -20.40 -6.58
CA PHE A 577 -14.45 -20.71 -6.73
C PHE A 577 -15.23 -19.65 -7.53
N GLY A 578 -14.50 -18.80 -8.28
CA GLY A 578 -15.09 -17.81 -9.18
C GLY A 578 -15.94 -16.75 -8.46
N LYS A 579 -15.56 -16.36 -7.22
CA LYS A 579 -16.24 -15.37 -6.36
C LYS A 579 -17.75 -15.61 -6.17
N SER A 580 -18.20 -16.85 -6.30
CA SER A 580 -19.63 -17.21 -6.30
C SER A 580 -20.20 -17.24 -4.89
N GLU A 581 -21.45 -16.76 -4.74
CA GLU A 581 -22.23 -16.95 -3.50
C GLU A 581 -22.82 -18.37 -3.45
N PRO A 582 -23.03 -18.95 -2.27
CA PRO A 582 -22.84 -18.40 -0.93
C PRO A 582 -21.40 -18.55 -0.41
N MET A 583 -20.47 -19.10 -1.19
CA MET A 583 -19.07 -19.35 -0.78
C MET A 583 -18.38 -18.07 -0.35
N ARG A 584 -18.59 -16.98 -1.09
CA ARG A 584 -17.93 -15.70 -0.85
C ARG A 584 -18.29 -15.07 0.50
N GLY A 585 -19.54 -15.26 0.95
CA GLY A 585 -20.04 -14.74 2.22
C GLY A 585 -19.95 -15.74 3.39
N ASP A 586 -19.45 -16.97 3.18
CA ASP A 586 -19.42 -18.00 4.22
C ASP A 586 -18.38 -17.66 5.31
N LEU A 587 -18.88 -17.39 6.52
CA LEU A 587 -18.08 -16.90 7.65
C LEU A 587 -17.07 -17.93 8.15
N HIS A 588 -17.23 -19.23 7.86
CA HIS A 588 -16.29 -20.26 8.31
C HIS A 588 -14.89 -20.17 7.68
N HIS A 589 -14.72 -19.43 6.57
CA HIS A 589 -13.42 -19.21 5.96
C HIS A 589 -13.04 -17.73 5.78
N LEU A 590 -13.77 -16.82 6.48
CA LEU A 590 -13.48 -15.38 6.53
C LEU A 590 -12.84 -15.02 7.88
N PHE A 591 -11.69 -14.35 7.85
CA PHE A 591 -10.95 -13.99 9.05
C PHE A 591 -10.36 -12.58 8.93
N ALA A 592 -10.21 -11.87 10.05
CA ALA A 592 -9.46 -10.63 10.08
C ALA A 592 -8.01 -10.87 9.63
N CYS A 593 -7.53 -10.01 8.74
CA CYS A 593 -6.16 -10.06 8.24
C CYS A 593 -5.79 -8.70 7.68
N GLU A 594 -4.67 -8.13 8.09
CA GLU A 594 -4.18 -6.91 7.48
C GLU A 594 -3.94 -7.08 5.97
N SER A 595 -4.25 -6.05 5.19
CA SER A 595 -4.15 -6.05 3.73
C SER A 595 -2.75 -6.46 3.22
N GLY A 596 -1.69 -6.12 3.97
CA GLY A 596 -0.32 -6.52 3.67
C GLY A 596 -0.10 -8.04 3.70
N CYS A 597 -0.56 -8.73 4.75
CA CYS A 597 -0.46 -10.19 4.85
C CYS A 597 -1.42 -10.90 3.89
N ASN A 598 -2.61 -10.36 3.66
CA ASN A 598 -3.53 -10.85 2.66
C ASN A 598 -2.90 -10.81 1.25
N SER A 599 -2.32 -9.67 0.85
CA SER A 599 -1.61 -9.52 -0.42
C SER A 599 -0.34 -10.39 -0.49
N PHE A 600 0.39 -10.53 0.62
CA PHE A 600 1.58 -11.40 0.68
C PHE A 600 1.23 -12.87 0.44
N ARG A 601 0.13 -13.38 1.01
CA ARG A 601 -0.37 -14.72 0.78
C ARG A 601 -0.92 -14.87 -0.64
N SER A 602 -1.67 -13.87 -1.15
CA SER A 602 -2.30 -13.93 -2.47
C SER A 602 -3.23 -15.16 -2.61
N ASN A 603 -3.30 -15.80 -3.77
CA ASN A 603 -4.05 -17.04 -4.01
C ASN A 603 -3.20 -18.31 -3.93
N ILE A 604 -2.14 -18.31 -3.10
CA ILE A 604 -1.15 -19.38 -3.02
C ILE A 604 -1.61 -20.45 -2.04
N ALA A 605 -1.40 -21.71 -2.39
CA ALA A 605 -1.71 -22.87 -1.55
C ALA A 605 -0.81 -22.94 -0.30
N TYR A 606 -1.37 -23.46 0.79
CA TYR A 606 -0.60 -23.72 2.02
C TYR A 606 0.44 -24.81 1.83
N PHE A 607 1.57 -24.64 2.48
CA PHE A 607 2.70 -25.55 2.45
C PHE A 607 3.38 -25.58 3.81
N ASP A 608 4.01 -26.69 4.16
CA ASP A 608 4.80 -26.86 5.38
C ASP A 608 6.29 -26.93 5.02
N PHE A 609 7.04 -25.87 5.33
CA PHE A 609 8.47 -25.80 5.04
C PHE A 609 9.27 -26.46 6.16
N SER A 610 10.09 -27.44 5.83
CA SER A 610 10.94 -28.14 6.81
C SER A 610 11.94 -27.24 7.53
N ASP A 611 12.25 -26.06 6.97
CA ASP A 611 13.17 -25.05 7.49
C ASP A 611 12.45 -23.79 8.00
N PHE A 612 11.12 -23.82 8.23
CA PHE A 612 10.32 -22.64 8.57
C PHE A 612 10.86 -21.88 9.79
N GLU A 613 11.28 -22.57 10.83
CA GLU A 613 11.80 -21.94 12.05
C GLU A 613 13.21 -21.33 11.88
N GLU A 614 13.98 -21.83 10.92
CA GLU A 614 15.34 -21.38 10.64
C GLU A 614 15.40 -20.40 9.47
N ALA A 615 14.32 -20.30 8.68
CA ALA A 615 14.25 -19.46 7.48
C ALA A 615 14.03 -17.99 7.82
N VAL A 616 14.49 -17.11 6.95
CA VAL A 616 14.08 -15.70 6.95
C VAL A 616 12.62 -15.64 6.51
N ARG A 617 11.76 -15.11 7.36
CA ARG A 617 10.33 -14.94 7.11
C ARG A 617 9.86 -13.56 7.53
N THR A 618 8.77 -13.09 6.95
CA THR A 618 8.07 -11.88 7.40
C THR A 618 7.22 -12.17 8.62
N GLU A 619 6.63 -11.16 9.24
CA GLU A 619 5.60 -11.35 10.27
C GLU A 619 4.40 -12.18 9.78
N CYS A 620 4.07 -12.09 8.47
CA CYS A 620 2.96 -12.85 7.86
C CYS A 620 3.27 -14.34 7.64
N GLY A 621 4.53 -14.71 7.49
CA GLY A 621 4.95 -16.08 7.22
C GLY A 621 6.11 -16.20 6.22
N LYS A 622 6.30 -17.41 5.68
CA LYS A 622 7.27 -17.71 4.63
C LYS A 622 6.54 -17.97 3.31
N ARG A 623 7.04 -17.37 2.23
CA ARG A 623 6.54 -17.59 0.88
C ARG A 623 7.69 -17.89 -0.07
N GLU A 624 7.55 -18.96 -0.84
CA GLU A 624 8.46 -19.31 -1.94
C GLU A 624 7.62 -19.76 -3.14
N GLU A 625 7.76 -19.07 -4.26
CA GLU A 625 6.98 -19.38 -5.48
C GLU A 625 5.47 -19.49 -5.19
N ASN A 626 4.89 -20.69 -5.42
CA ASN A 626 3.47 -21.01 -5.19
C ASN A 626 3.25 -21.77 -3.86
N ARG A 627 4.03 -21.46 -2.81
CA ARG A 627 3.97 -22.11 -1.49
C ARG A 627 3.99 -21.06 -0.40
N PHE A 628 3.07 -21.17 0.55
CA PHE A 628 2.95 -20.24 1.66
C PHE A 628 2.74 -20.97 2.98
N GLU A 629 3.48 -20.58 4.01
CA GLU A 629 3.30 -21.03 5.38
C GLU A 629 3.13 -19.84 6.31
N PRO A 630 1.99 -19.73 7.03
CA PRO A 630 1.72 -18.60 7.91
C PRO A 630 2.52 -18.68 9.21
N THR A 631 2.84 -17.53 9.80
CA THR A 631 3.45 -17.47 11.15
C THR A 631 2.46 -17.87 12.23
N ALA A 632 1.17 -17.55 12.06
CA ALA A 632 0.08 -17.88 12.98
C ALA A 632 -1.05 -18.62 12.27
N GLY A 633 -2.00 -19.16 13.03
CA GLY A 633 -3.28 -19.67 12.54
C GLY A 633 -3.26 -20.97 11.76
N LYS A 634 -2.17 -21.75 11.72
CA LYS A 634 -2.05 -23.01 10.94
C LYS A 634 -3.24 -23.95 11.15
N GLY A 635 -3.61 -24.25 12.39
CA GLY A 635 -4.75 -25.12 12.69
C GLY A 635 -6.08 -24.55 12.22
N THR A 636 -6.26 -23.25 12.40
CA THR A 636 -7.49 -22.53 12.02
C THR A 636 -7.68 -22.50 10.51
N VAL A 637 -6.63 -22.17 9.72
CA VAL A 637 -6.71 -22.19 8.26
C VAL A 637 -6.90 -23.60 7.71
N ALA A 638 -6.31 -24.61 8.35
CA ALA A 638 -6.52 -26.01 7.99
C ALA A 638 -7.99 -26.43 8.15
N ARG A 639 -8.59 -26.16 9.32
CA ARG A 639 -9.99 -26.46 9.58
C ARG A 639 -10.95 -25.69 8.70
N ALA A 640 -10.65 -24.44 8.39
CA ALA A 640 -11.43 -23.62 7.48
C ALA A 640 -11.38 -24.16 6.03
N THR A 641 -10.20 -24.55 5.54
CA THR A 641 -10.04 -25.14 4.21
C THR A 641 -10.72 -26.50 4.10
N LEU A 642 -10.52 -27.38 5.08
CA LEU A 642 -11.16 -28.69 5.12
C LEU A 642 -12.70 -28.59 5.21
N TYR A 643 -13.23 -27.63 6.00
CA TYR A 643 -14.64 -27.32 6.02
C TYR A 643 -15.15 -26.91 4.63
N PHE A 644 -14.40 -26.04 3.93
CA PHE A 644 -14.80 -25.58 2.60
C PHE A 644 -14.91 -26.76 1.61
N LEU A 645 -13.94 -27.68 1.61
CA LEU A 645 -13.96 -28.88 0.77
C LEU A 645 -15.19 -29.75 1.08
N LEU A 646 -15.56 -29.85 2.35
CA LEU A 646 -16.70 -30.63 2.81
C LEU A 646 -18.04 -29.97 2.43
N ARG A 647 -18.11 -28.65 2.61
CA ARG A 647 -19.33 -27.88 2.32
C ARG A 647 -19.57 -27.65 0.83
N TYR A 648 -18.50 -27.50 0.04
CA TYR A 648 -18.53 -27.12 -1.37
C TYR A 648 -17.68 -28.07 -2.24
N PRO A 649 -18.00 -29.38 -2.28
CA PRO A 649 -17.20 -30.34 -3.03
C PRO A 649 -17.13 -29.98 -4.52
N GLY A 650 -15.96 -30.14 -5.13
CA GLY A 650 -15.71 -29.87 -6.53
C GLY A 650 -15.74 -28.40 -6.95
N LYS A 651 -15.68 -27.46 -5.97
CA LYS A 651 -15.60 -26.01 -6.28
C LYS A 651 -14.16 -25.52 -6.40
N VAL A 652 -13.23 -26.17 -5.74
CA VAL A 652 -11.79 -26.02 -5.98
C VAL A 652 -11.42 -27.16 -6.95
N ASN A 653 -11.43 -26.90 -8.23
CA ASN A 653 -11.33 -27.92 -9.27
C ASN A 653 -10.04 -27.85 -10.10
N ASP A 654 -9.14 -26.93 -9.81
CA ASP A 654 -7.83 -26.84 -10.42
C ASP A 654 -6.80 -27.52 -9.49
N PRO A 655 -6.14 -28.61 -9.94
CA PRO A 655 -5.12 -29.29 -9.14
C PRO A 655 -3.87 -28.43 -8.88
N GLU A 656 -3.67 -27.32 -9.61
CA GLU A 656 -2.58 -26.38 -9.31
C GLU A 656 -2.94 -25.45 -8.15
N GLU A 657 -4.22 -25.14 -7.95
CA GLU A 657 -4.71 -24.30 -6.84
C GLU A 657 -4.63 -25.03 -5.49
N LEU A 658 -5.12 -26.26 -5.42
CA LEU A 658 -5.04 -27.10 -4.22
C LEU A 658 -4.59 -28.54 -4.59
N PRO A 659 -3.29 -28.78 -4.74
CA PRO A 659 -2.77 -30.12 -5.03
C PRO A 659 -3.18 -31.14 -3.97
N ALA A 660 -3.48 -32.37 -4.37
CA ALA A 660 -3.96 -33.41 -3.48
C ALA A 660 -2.99 -33.74 -2.32
N ASP A 661 -1.68 -33.55 -2.51
CA ASP A 661 -0.67 -33.70 -1.46
C ASP A 661 -0.79 -32.65 -0.35
N ARG A 662 -1.47 -31.51 -0.60
CA ARG A 662 -1.71 -30.48 0.42
C ARG A 662 -2.75 -30.90 1.46
N LEU A 663 -3.61 -31.86 1.13
CA LEU A 663 -4.52 -32.42 2.14
C LEU A 663 -3.77 -33.01 3.33
N SER A 664 -2.62 -33.66 3.10
CA SER A 664 -1.80 -34.20 4.18
C SER A 664 -1.23 -33.09 5.07
N THR A 665 -0.81 -31.96 4.49
CA THR A 665 -0.36 -30.78 5.25
C THR A 665 -1.49 -30.20 6.11
N LEU A 666 -2.69 -30.05 5.54
CA LEU A 666 -3.85 -29.50 6.27
C LEU A 666 -4.27 -30.44 7.42
N LEU A 667 -4.30 -31.75 7.19
CA LEU A 667 -4.63 -32.73 8.22
C LEU A 667 -3.55 -32.77 9.33
N GLN A 668 -2.27 -32.63 8.96
CA GLN A 668 -1.19 -32.54 9.94
C GLN A 668 -1.30 -31.27 10.79
N TRP A 669 -1.52 -30.11 10.17
CA TRP A 669 -1.71 -28.86 10.92
C TRP A 669 -2.97 -28.89 11.80
N HIS A 670 -4.02 -29.55 11.36
CA HIS A 670 -5.21 -29.78 12.18
C HIS A 670 -4.87 -30.59 13.44
N ALA A 671 -4.09 -31.66 13.31
CA ALA A 671 -3.67 -32.52 14.43
C ALA A 671 -2.68 -31.82 15.38
N ASP A 672 -1.71 -31.09 14.84
CA ASP A 672 -0.65 -30.45 15.61
C ASP A 672 -1.14 -29.18 16.38
N HIS A 673 -2.23 -28.57 15.93
CA HIS A 673 -2.79 -27.35 16.53
C HIS A 673 -4.22 -27.58 17.03
N PRO A 674 -4.39 -27.96 18.31
CA PRO A 674 -5.71 -28.23 18.90
C PRO A 674 -6.67 -27.07 18.77
N VAL A 675 -7.99 -27.37 18.73
CA VAL A 675 -9.05 -26.38 18.70
C VAL A 675 -9.00 -25.47 19.91
N THR A 676 -9.01 -24.17 19.68
CA THR A 676 -8.94 -23.13 20.71
C THR A 676 -10.34 -22.67 21.16
N GLU A 677 -10.42 -21.97 22.31
CA GLU A 677 -11.65 -21.33 22.75
C GLU A 677 -12.14 -20.30 21.73
N TYR A 678 -11.22 -19.60 21.05
CA TYR A 678 -11.55 -18.68 19.96
C TYR A 678 -12.29 -19.37 18.81
N GLU A 679 -11.86 -20.55 18.40
CA GLU A 679 -12.54 -21.28 17.32
C GLU A 679 -13.89 -21.82 17.75
N ARG A 680 -14.05 -22.25 19.01
CA ARG A 680 -15.36 -22.65 19.55
C ARG A 680 -16.34 -21.46 19.58
N HIS A 681 -15.88 -20.31 20.08
CA HIS A 681 -16.65 -19.06 20.02
C HIS A 681 -17.10 -18.74 18.59
N ARG A 682 -16.14 -18.77 17.63
CA ARG A 682 -16.47 -18.52 16.22
C ARG A 682 -17.54 -19.49 15.71
N ASN A 683 -17.39 -20.79 15.98
CA ASN A 683 -18.31 -21.81 15.52
C ASN A 683 -19.73 -21.58 16.07
N GLN A 684 -19.85 -21.23 17.35
CA GLN A 684 -21.13 -20.86 17.99
C GLN A 684 -21.71 -19.58 17.37
N ALA A 685 -20.92 -18.53 17.23
CA ALA A 685 -21.37 -17.26 16.66
C ALA A 685 -21.77 -17.38 15.17
N ILE A 686 -21.08 -18.22 14.40
CA ILE A 686 -21.44 -18.51 13.01
C ILE A 686 -22.73 -19.35 12.94
N PHE A 687 -22.89 -20.31 13.82
CA PHE A 687 -24.13 -21.08 13.91
C PHE A 687 -25.34 -20.19 14.14
N GLU A 688 -25.25 -19.21 15.05
CA GLU A 688 -26.30 -18.21 15.27
C GLU A 688 -26.65 -17.42 13.99
N LYS A 689 -25.65 -17.09 13.16
CA LYS A 689 -25.85 -16.28 11.93
C LYS A 689 -26.19 -17.12 10.69
N GLN A 690 -25.52 -18.27 10.51
CA GLN A 690 -25.63 -19.08 9.29
C GLN A 690 -26.47 -20.35 9.45
N GLY A 691 -26.62 -20.87 10.65
CA GLY A 691 -27.34 -22.10 10.96
C GLY A 691 -26.54 -23.38 10.75
N ASN A 692 -25.29 -23.29 10.30
CA ASN A 692 -24.40 -24.45 10.14
C ASN A 692 -23.16 -24.34 11.02
N ARG A 693 -22.52 -25.48 11.28
CA ARG A 693 -21.38 -25.62 12.19
C ARG A 693 -20.19 -26.28 11.46
N ASN A 694 -18.96 -25.98 11.89
CA ASN A 694 -17.77 -26.67 11.39
C ASN A 694 -17.52 -27.95 12.21
N PRO A 695 -17.72 -29.17 11.62
CA PRO A 695 -17.56 -30.43 12.35
C PRO A 695 -16.13 -30.65 12.86
N LEU A 696 -15.12 -30.05 12.26
CA LEU A 696 -13.73 -30.19 12.67
C LEU A 696 -13.35 -29.32 13.90
N ILE A 697 -14.25 -28.41 14.28
CA ILE A 697 -14.16 -27.65 15.54
C ILE A 697 -14.94 -28.39 16.61
N ASP A 698 -16.13 -28.91 16.29
CA ASP A 698 -16.98 -29.63 17.21
C ASP A 698 -16.43 -31.01 17.59
N PHE A 699 -15.94 -31.75 16.61
CA PHE A 699 -15.37 -33.11 16.74
C PHE A 699 -14.05 -33.22 15.96
N PRO A 700 -12.93 -32.71 16.51
CA PRO A 700 -11.65 -32.71 15.81
C PRO A 700 -11.19 -34.09 15.36
N ASP A 701 -11.49 -35.12 16.15
CA ASP A 701 -11.07 -36.52 15.88
C ASP A 701 -11.70 -37.07 14.59
N TRP A 702 -12.79 -36.50 14.09
CA TRP A 702 -13.41 -36.97 12.83
C TRP A 702 -12.58 -36.64 11.58
N ALA A 703 -11.59 -35.76 11.68
CA ALA A 703 -10.75 -35.41 10.54
C ALA A 703 -10.05 -36.64 9.91
N GLY A 704 -9.68 -37.64 10.71
CA GLY A 704 -9.12 -38.90 10.24
C GLY A 704 -10.11 -39.84 9.55
N GLU A 705 -11.41 -39.67 9.83
CA GLU A 705 -12.49 -40.55 9.37
C GLU A 705 -13.25 -39.97 8.15
N ILE A 706 -12.92 -38.81 7.68
CA ILE A 706 -13.57 -38.15 6.54
C ILE A 706 -12.75 -38.29 5.26
N ALA A 707 -13.39 -38.64 4.14
CA ALA A 707 -12.74 -38.78 2.84
C ALA A 707 -12.63 -37.42 2.10
N PHE A 708 -11.80 -36.47 2.59
CA PHE A 708 -11.68 -35.12 2.03
C PHE A 708 -11.25 -35.08 0.56
N GLY A 709 -10.61 -36.14 0.04
CA GLY A 709 -10.30 -36.24 -1.38
C GLY A 709 -11.53 -36.15 -2.30
N LYS A 710 -12.74 -36.45 -1.80
CA LYS A 710 -14.01 -36.26 -2.55
C LYS A 710 -14.37 -34.78 -2.72
N GLY A 711 -13.82 -33.90 -1.88
CA GLY A 711 -14.07 -32.46 -1.95
C GLY A 711 -13.23 -31.76 -3.01
N LEU A 712 -12.14 -32.36 -3.47
CA LEU A 712 -11.35 -31.88 -4.60
C LEU A 712 -12.09 -32.14 -5.91
N GLY A 713 -11.93 -31.25 -6.91
CA GLY A 713 -12.55 -31.35 -8.23
C GLY A 713 -11.88 -32.36 -9.17
#